data_3ed86ef5eac39bf35981f6960d8c82ba
#
_entry.id   3ed86ef5eac39bf35981f6960d8c82ba
#
_cell.length_a   1.000
_cell.length_b   1.000
_cell.length_c   1.000
_cell.angle_alpha   90.00
_cell.angle_beta   90.00
_cell.angle_gamma   90.00
#
_symmetry.space_group_name_H-M   'P 1'
#
loop_
_entity.id
_entity.type
_entity.pdbx_description
1 polymer ?
#
loop_
_entity_poly.entity_id
_entity_poly.type
_entity_poly.pdbx_seq_one_letter_code
_entity_poly.pdbx_strand_id
1 'polypeptide(L)'
;MRIGRLFYVCLLAAGALPLLGQVAFAAGETAPPIRERFATSDVTEEPSFQRHVSPLFGRLGCNGRSCHGSFQGRGGFRLSLFGYDFKADHEELLKGEPLRANKDKPLESLILVKPTDADMHEGGQRYKPGGWEYYVFRRWLEAGAKYDEKNVQRIVNLEVTPAEILYSQPGEKVQLKAVAVWPDGTREDVTCLCRFTSNSDQVATITADGLVTATDPGDTHVVVAYDSAVIAVPVIRPVSQLTGDRYPQVPTPTKIDELVVQKLKKLGEVPSDLSADGEFLRRVSLDLTGTLPTAAEVEQFLADASPTKRADKIEQLLKTPAYAAWWTTRLCDWTGNNDTKFNNFGTLRTGAAQQWYDWTYKRIGENMPYDKLVEGMVTAVSRNPGESYADFCAAMTKIETSGGKESFADRPQMPYFWARNNLAKAEEKAIGFAYSFLGIRIQCAQCHKHPFDQWSKDDFDDFRNFFGSVASTVNGPPRIPAALEDYQKIVKDLELENSGLNGNQLRQRFIQLLGQGKTVPFAEIYTTKADPKKRPPMAKKNGEGATGHLARVLGGDEVDLTKIEDARQPVMDWLRSKDNPYFAKAFVNRVWANYFNVGIVEPPDDLSLANPPSNRALLEYLAQGFVEHGFDMQWVHREICNSR
;
A
#
# COMPACT_ATOMS: atom_id res chain seq x y z
N MET A 1 -20.45 -87.47 1.20
CA MET A 1 -19.44 -87.43 0.16
C MET A 1 -18.81 -85.99 0.18
N ARG A 2 -17.61 -85.91 0.67
CA ARG A 2 -16.86 -84.64 0.77
C ARG A 2 -15.81 -84.63 -0.33
N ILE A 3 -15.77 -83.56 -1.16
CA ILE A 3 -14.74 -83.33 -2.14
C ILE A 3 -13.94 -82.11 -1.67
N GLY A 4 -12.68 -82.34 -1.31
CA GLY A 4 -11.75 -81.32 -0.92
C GLY A 4 -11.19 -80.60 -2.16
N ARG A 5 -10.98 -79.27 -2.05
CA ARG A 5 -10.24 -78.47 -3.02
C ARG A 5 -8.90 -78.03 -2.39
N LEU A 6 -7.82 -78.46 -3.04
CA LEU A 6 -6.48 -77.99 -2.79
C LEU A 6 -6.35 -76.54 -3.31
N PHE A 7 -5.88 -75.65 -2.44
CA PHE A 7 -5.41 -74.32 -2.87
C PHE A 7 -3.88 -74.34 -3.00
N TYR A 8 -3.38 -74.06 -4.21
CA TYR A 8 -2.00 -73.76 -4.46
C TYR A 8 -1.74 -72.30 -4.05
N VAL A 9 -0.79 -72.05 -3.14
CA VAL A 9 -0.29 -70.73 -2.78
C VAL A 9 0.93 -70.49 -3.65
N CYS A 10 0.79 -69.55 -4.64
CA CYS A 10 1.93 -68.97 -5.33
C CYS A 10 2.47 -67.80 -4.48
N LEU A 11 3.65 -67.98 -3.89
CA LEU A 11 4.44 -66.86 -3.34
C LEU A 11 5.00 -66.04 -4.49
N LEU A 12 4.42 -64.85 -4.71
CA LEU A 12 5.02 -63.78 -5.48
C LEU A 12 5.89 -62.93 -4.52
N ALA A 13 7.20 -63.07 -4.64
CA ALA A 13 8.15 -62.17 -4.01
C ALA A 13 8.06 -60.79 -4.70
N ALA A 14 7.28 -59.88 -4.11
CA ALA A 14 7.28 -58.48 -4.48
C ALA A 14 8.55 -57.83 -3.93
N GLY A 15 9.51 -57.49 -4.80
CA GLY A 15 10.65 -56.67 -4.46
C GLY A 15 10.16 -55.28 -4.08
N ALA A 16 10.32 -54.92 -2.82
CA ALA A 16 10.10 -53.55 -2.34
C ALA A 16 11.22 -52.65 -2.87
N LEU A 17 10.92 -51.85 -3.90
CA LEU A 17 11.69 -50.64 -4.18
C LEU A 17 11.49 -49.69 -2.98
N PRO A 18 12.55 -49.10 -2.41
CA PRO A 18 12.37 -48.08 -1.40
C PRO A 18 11.73 -46.87 -2.08
N LEU A 19 10.45 -46.59 -1.75
CA LEU A 19 9.85 -45.30 -1.94
C LEU A 19 10.68 -44.31 -1.10
N LEU A 20 11.56 -43.53 -1.78
CA LEU A 20 12.21 -42.36 -1.22
C LEU A 20 11.11 -41.38 -0.78
N GLY A 21 10.85 -41.37 0.54
CA GLY A 21 9.70 -40.73 1.12
C GLY A 21 9.90 -39.25 1.36
N GLN A 22 8.97 -38.45 0.91
CA GLN A 22 8.63 -37.21 1.61
C GLN A 22 8.17 -37.62 3.02
N VAL A 23 8.78 -37.05 4.05
CA VAL A 23 8.30 -37.20 5.43
C VAL A 23 6.97 -36.46 5.50
N ALA A 24 5.87 -37.19 5.42
CA ALA A 24 4.53 -36.65 5.58
C ALA A 24 4.25 -36.51 7.09
N PHE A 25 4.17 -35.30 7.58
CA PHE A 25 3.65 -35.03 8.93
C PHE A 25 2.13 -35.20 8.95
N ALA A 26 1.58 -35.67 10.07
CA ALA A 26 0.14 -35.81 10.22
C ALA A 26 -0.56 -34.44 10.11
N ALA A 27 -1.76 -34.43 9.55
CA ALA A 27 -2.53 -33.17 9.44
C ALA A 27 -2.74 -32.56 10.83
N GLY A 28 -2.27 -31.30 11.02
CA GLY A 28 -2.31 -30.56 12.28
C GLY A 28 -1.03 -30.63 13.12
N GLU A 29 -0.08 -31.51 12.81
CA GLU A 29 1.24 -31.54 13.44
C GLU A 29 2.16 -30.51 12.78
N THR A 30 2.91 -29.74 13.60
CA THR A 30 3.88 -28.78 13.07
C THR A 30 5.22 -29.45 12.86
N ALA A 31 5.71 -29.50 11.63
CA ALA A 31 7.04 -30.01 11.34
C ALA A 31 8.10 -29.16 12.07
N PRO A 32 9.15 -29.79 12.65
CA PRO A 32 10.23 -29.09 13.29
C PRO A 32 11.00 -28.24 12.27
N PRO A 33 11.75 -27.20 12.75
CA PRO A 33 12.47 -26.31 11.86
C PRO A 33 13.49 -27.03 10.99
N ILE A 34 13.66 -26.60 9.75
CA ILE A 34 14.56 -27.23 8.78
C ILE A 34 16.00 -27.31 9.30
N ARG A 35 16.45 -26.36 10.13
CA ARG A 35 17.78 -26.40 10.74
C ARG A 35 18.02 -27.64 11.62
N GLU A 36 16.97 -28.17 12.24
CA GLU A 36 17.05 -29.40 13.05
C GLU A 36 16.99 -30.65 12.17
N ARG A 37 16.16 -30.64 11.15
CA ARG A 37 16.01 -31.73 10.18
C ARG A 37 17.24 -31.91 9.29
N PHE A 38 17.99 -30.83 9.04
CA PHE A 38 19.21 -30.80 8.22
C PHE A 38 20.48 -30.51 9.06
N ALA A 39 20.51 -30.92 10.32
CA ALA A 39 21.64 -30.69 11.19
C ALA A 39 22.89 -31.53 10.87
N THR A 40 22.73 -32.64 10.12
CA THR A 40 23.79 -33.60 9.79
C THR A 40 23.83 -33.93 8.31
N SER A 41 24.91 -34.60 7.86
CA SER A 41 25.09 -35.04 6.46
C SER A 41 24.14 -36.16 6.02
N ASP A 42 23.53 -36.88 6.96
CA ASP A 42 22.84 -38.17 6.72
C ASP A 42 21.35 -37.98 6.43
N VAL A 43 20.92 -36.75 6.19
CA VAL A 43 19.54 -36.38 5.86
C VAL A 43 19.12 -36.99 4.54
N THR A 44 17.99 -37.69 4.54
CA THR A 44 17.37 -38.26 3.33
C THR A 44 16.23 -37.42 2.77
N GLU A 45 15.70 -36.48 3.56
CA GLU A 45 14.65 -35.55 3.15
C GLU A 45 15.11 -34.67 1.97
N GLU A 46 14.22 -34.45 0.99
CA GLU A 46 14.47 -33.52 -0.12
C GLU A 46 13.88 -32.14 0.24
N PRO A 47 14.70 -31.09 0.30
CA PRO A 47 14.16 -29.75 0.58
C PRO A 47 13.40 -29.22 -0.63
N SER A 48 12.21 -28.61 -0.38
CA SER A 48 11.45 -27.88 -1.40
C SER A 48 12.21 -26.61 -1.82
N PHE A 49 12.24 -26.33 -3.11
CA PHE A 49 12.86 -25.11 -3.60
C PHE A 49 12.15 -23.87 -3.07
N GLN A 50 10.81 -23.85 -3.11
CA GLN A 50 10.01 -22.70 -2.74
C GLN A 50 9.86 -22.52 -1.23
N ARG A 51 9.65 -23.64 -0.50
CA ARG A 51 9.45 -23.59 0.95
C ARG A 51 10.76 -23.43 1.74
N HIS A 52 11.89 -23.87 1.18
CA HIS A 52 13.17 -23.93 1.90
C HIS A 52 14.31 -23.20 1.22
N VAL A 53 14.63 -23.55 -0.04
CA VAL A 53 15.82 -23.03 -0.72
C VAL A 53 15.72 -21.54 -1.04
N SER A 54 14.60 -21.10 -1.63
CA SER A 54 14.40 -19.70 -1.98
C SER A 54 14.29 -18.78 -0.75
N PRO A 55 13.53 -19.12 0.32
CA PRO A 55 13.56 -18.35 1.57
C PRO A 55 14.95 -18.31 2.23
N LEU A 56 15.73 -19.39 2.14
CA LEU A 56 17.09 -19.40 2.65
C LEU A 56 17.98 -18.38 1.94
N PHE A 57 17.88 -18.23 0.61
CA PHE A 57 18.54 -17.13 -0.10
C PHE A 57 18.11 -15.75 0.43
N GLY A 58 16.83 -15.58 0.76
CA GLY A 58 16.29 -14.37 1.36
C GLY A 58 16.91 -14.07 2.73
N ARG A 59 16.93 -15.06 3.61
CA ARG A 59 17.53 -14.96 4.95
C ARG A 59 19.02 -14.61 4.89
N LEU A 60 19.75 -15.26 3.99
CA LEU A 60 21.19 -15.03 3.80
C LEU A 60 21.50 -13.70 3.07
N GLY A 61 20.46 -12.97 2.61
CA GLY A 61 20.59 -11.70 1.91
C GLY A 61 21.05 -11.81 0.45
N CYS A 62 21.10 -13.03 -0.12
CA CYS A 62 21.61 -13.27 -1.48
C CYS A 62 20.76 -12.57 -2.54
N ASN A 63 19.44 -12.56 -2.41
CA ASN A 63 18.49 -11.92 -3.32
C ASN A 63 18.15 -10.47 -2.94
N GLY A 64 18.94 -9.85 -2.05
CA GLY A 64 18.83 -8.44 -1.72
C GLY A 64 19.38 -7.53 -2.84
N ARG A 65 18.94 -6.25 -2.85
CA ARG A 65 19.32 -5.25 -3.86
C ARG A 65 20.85 -5.03 -3.96
N SER A 66 21.56 -5.10 -2.85
CA SER A 66 23.03 -4.91 -2.82
C SER A 66 23.81 -6.13 -3.32
N CYS A 67 23.12 -7.27 -3.53
CA CYS A 67 23.71 -8.53 -3.94
C CYS A 67 23.14 -8.97 -5.30
N HIS A 68 22.60 -10.19 -5.39
CA HIS A 68 22.12 -10.76 -6.65
C HIS A 68 20.69 -10.34 -7.04
N GLY A 69 19.94 -9.67 -6.14
CA GLY A 69 18.60 -9.15 -6.41
C GLY A 69 18.55 -7.80 -7.16
N SER A 70 19.70 -7.22 -7.54
CA SER A 70 19.75 -6.02 -8.38
C SER A 70 19.37 -6.33 -9.83
N PHE A 71 19.04 -5.28 -10.60
CA PHE A 71 18.60 -5.44 -12.00
C PHE A 71 19.58 -6.23 -12.88
N GLN A 72 20.88 -6.04 -12.66
CA GLN A 72 21.94 -6.75 -13.40
C GLN A 72 22.46 -7.99 -12.66
N GLY A 73 22.18 -8.12 -11.36
CA GLY A 73 22.84 -9.08 -10.49
C GLY A 73 24.30 -8.72 -10.22
N ARG A 74 24.92 -9.32 -9.21
CA ARG A 74 26.36 -9.20 -8.94
C ARG A 74 27.10 -10.37 -9.53
N GLY A 75 28.26 -10.13 -10.15
CA GLY A 75 29.07 -11.18 -10.77
C GLY A 75 28.35 -11.96 -11.87
N GLY A 76 27.43 -11.32 -12.62
CA GLY A 76 26.65 -11.97 -13.68
C GLY A 76 25.62 -12.99 -13.19
N PHE A 77 25.35 -13.01 -11.88
CA PHE A 77 24.29 -13.83 -11.28
C PHE A 77 23.15 -12.95 -10.79
N ARG A 78 21.95 -13.18 -11.32
CA ARG A 78 20.76 -12.42 -10.98
C ARG A 78 19.71 -13.32 -10.37
N LEU A 79 19.27 -12.97 -9.16
CA LEU A 79 18.08 -13.50 -8.54
C LEU A 79 16.95 -12.46 -8.60
N SER A 80 15.72 -12.89 -8.54
CA SER A 80 14.60 -11.98 -8.36
C SER A 80 14.69 -11.29 -7.00
N LEU A 81 14.42 -9.98 -6.97
CA LEU A 81 14.53 -9.20 -5.73
C LEU A 81 13.56 -9.75 -4.68
N PHE A 82 14.10 -10.15 -3.53
CA PHE A 82 13.35 -10.79 -2.44
C PHE A 82 12.62 -12.10 -2.81
N GLY A 83 13.02 -12.77 -3.89
CA GLY A 83 12.48 -14.07 -4.28
C GLY A 83 11.04 -14.01 -4.81
N TYR A 84 10.69 -12.99 -5.61
CA TYR A 84 9.32 -12.85 -6.13
C TYR A 84 9.02 -13.79 -7.31
N ASP A 85 10.03 -14.24 -8.04
CA ASP A 85 9.90 -15.10 -9.22
C ASP A 85 10.73 -16.38 -9.01
N PHE A 86 10.13 -17.33 -8.33
CA PHE A 86 10.77 -18.61 -8.01
C PHE A 86 11.26 -19.38 -9.25
N LYS A 87 10.48 -19.30 -10.35
CA LYS A 87 10.82 -20.00 -11.59
C LYS A 87 12.04 -19.39 -12.24
N ALA A 88 12.09 -18.06 -12.36
CA ALA A 88 13.24 -17.37 -12.91
C ALA A 88 14.48 -17.59 -12.05
N ASP A 89 14.35 -17.57 -10.71
CA ASP A 89 15.47 -17.83 -9.79
C ASP A 89 16.01 -19.25 -9.93
N HIS A 90 15.13 -20.24 -10.04
CA HIS A 90 15.52 -21.63 -10.26
C HIS A 90 16.24 -21.81 -11.61
N GLU A 91 15.68 -21.27 -12.70
CA GLU A 91 16.31 -21.33 -14.03
C GLU A 91 17.69 -20.66 -14.04
N GLU A 92 17.84 -19.55 -13.33
CA GLU A 92 19.11 -18.81 -13.26
C GLU A 92 20.19 -19.57 -12.48
N LEU A 93 19.81 -20.34 -11.47
CA LEU A 93 20.73 -21.22 -10.72
C LEU A 93 21.31 -22.34 -11.60
N LEU A 94 20.55 -22.80 -12.59
CA LEU A 94 20.97 -23.88 -13.50
C LEU A 94 21.76 -23.39 -14.72
N LYS A 95 22.05 -22.08 -14.85
CA LYS A 95 22.75 -21.45 -15.95
C LYS A 95 24.20 -21.07 -15.59
N GLY A 96 25.02 -20.85 -16.63
CA GLY A 96 26.37 -20.31 -16.51
C GLY A 96 27.46 -21.39 -16.42
N GLU A 97 28.73 -20.95 -16.61
CA GLU A 97 29.89 -21.78 -16.42
C GLU A 97 30.92 -21.01 -15.57
N PRO A 98 31.36 -21.57 -14.44
CA PRO A 98 30.87 -22.81 -13.81
C PRO A 98 29.45 -22.69 -13.32
N LEU A 99 28.69 -23.82 -13.24
CA LEU A 99 27.29 -23.87 -12.82
C LEU A 99 27.12 -23.43 -11.36
N ARG A 100 26.11 -22.60 -11.12
CA ARG A 100 25.76 -22.16 -9.76
C ARG A 100 25.15 -23.31 -8.97
N ALA A 101 24.27 -24.07 -9.61
CA ALA A 101 23.74 -25.33 -9.11
C ALA A 101 24.08 -26.47 -10.09
N ASN A 102 25.10 -27.25 -9.79
CA ASN A 102 25.55 -28.38 -10.59
C ASN A 102 24.94 -29.67 -10.06
N LYS A 103 23.92 -30.18 -10.72
CA LYS A 103 23.23 -31.42 -10.31
C LYS A 103 24.06 -32.69 -10.54
N ASP A 104 24.98 -32.65 -11.50
CA ASP A 104 25.84 -33.79 -11.85
C ASP A 104 27.07 -33.88 -10.93
N LYS A 105 27.52 -32.73 -10.41
CA LYS A 105 28.60 -32.59 -9.43
C LYS A 105 28.22 -31.62 -8.32
N PRO A 106 27.30 -32.03 -7.41
CA PRO A 106 26.75 -31.15 -6.39
C PRO A 106 27.76 -30.34 -5.59
N LEU A 107 28.86 -30.97 -5.19
CA LEU A 107 29.92 -30.34 -4.38
C LEU A 107 30.76 -29.28 -5.13
N GLU A 108 30.72 -29.27 -6.46
CA GLU A 108 31.37 -28.24 -7.29
C GLU A 108 30.45 -27.02 -7.56
N SER A 109 29.23 -27.04 -7.07
CA SER A 109 28.25 -25.95 -7.24
C SER A 109 28.72 -24.66 -6.61
N LEU A 110 28.69 -23.55 -7.37
CA LEU A 110 29.12 -22.24 -6.85
C LEU A 110 28.29 -21.78 -5.63
N ILE A 111 27.03 -22.19 -5.50
CA ILE A 111 26.21 -21.88 -4.32
C ILE A 111 26.71 -22.57 -3.04
N LEU A 112 27.52 -23.64 -3.15
CA LEU A 112 28.16 -24.29 -2.00
C LEU A 112 29.58 -23.77 -1.77
N VAL A 113 30.33 -23.50 -2.84
CA VAL A 113 31.76 -23.16 -2.74
C VAL A 113 31.95 -21.69 -2.37
N LYS A 114 31.31 -20.75 -3.13
CA LYS A 114 31.58 -19.32 -2.93
C LYS A 114 31.08 -18.78 -1.58
N PRO A 115 29.78 -18.98 -1.19
CA PRO A 115 29.27 -18.38 0.05
C PRO A 115 29.86 -18.96 1.33
N THR A 116 30.61 -20.06 1.25
CA THR A 116 31.32 -20.68 2.37
C THR A 116 32.74 -20.18 2.54
N ASP A 117 33.27 -19.42 1.59
CA ASP A 117 34.60 -18.87 1.56
C ASP A 117 34.57 -17.34 1.41
N ALA A 118 35.13 -16.63 2.41
CA ALA A 118 35.13 -15.16 2.43
C ALA A 118 36.05 -14.56 1.35
N ASP A 119 37.11 -15.25 0.97
CA ASP A 119 38.08 -14.75 0.00
C ASP A 119 37.58 -14.95 -1.45
N MET A 120 36.78 -15.98 -1.68
CA MET A 120 36.17 -16.27 -2.98
C MET A 120 34.89 -15.49 -3.25
N HIS A 121 34.22 -14.97 -2.24
CA HIS A 121 32.93 -14.29 -2.34
C HIS A 121 33.00 -12.85 -1.85
N GLU A 122 32.89 -11.88 -2.77
CA GLU A 122 32.88 -10.44 -2.43
C GLU A 122 31.85 -10.06 -1.35
N GLY A 123 30.78 -10.84 -1.23
CA GLY A 123 29.77 -10.70 -0.19
C GLY A 123 30.19 -11.23 1.20
N GLY A 124 31.41 -11.78 1.32
CA GLY A 124 31.90 -12.47 2.51
C GLY A 124 31.29 -13.86 2.72
N GLN A 125 31.71 -14.54 3.77
CA GLN A 125 31.13 -15.83 4.16
C GLN A 125 29.68 -15.66 4.60
N ARG A 126 28.76 -16.41 4.00
CA ARG A 126 27.32 -16.35 4.30
C ARG A 126 26.85 -17.48 5.23
N TYR A 127 27.45 -18.63 5.14
CA TYR A 127 27.22 -19.80 5.99
C TYR A 127 28.47 -20.68 6.03
N LYS A 128 28.51 -21.61 6.98
CA LYS A 128 29.68 -22.47 7.20
C LYS A 128 29.55 -23.78 6.45
N PRO A 129 30.66 -24.36 5.93
CA PRO A 129 30.68 -25.76 5.48
C PRO A 129 30.25 -26.66 6.65
N GLY A 130 29.36 -27.62 6.37
CA GLY A 130 28.85 -28.52 7.41
C GLY A 130 27.81 -27.91 8.35
N GLY A 131 27.39 -26.66 8.12
CA GLY A 131 26.21 -26.08 8.78
C GLY A 131 24.89 -26.60 8.15
N TRP A 132 23.79 -26.36 8.82
CA TRP A 132 22.47 -26.80 8.32
C TRP A 132 22.12 -26.14 6.95
N GLU A 133 22.49 -24.88 6.75
CA GLU A 133 22.30 -24.17 5.48
C GLU A 133 23.05 -24.87 4.33
N TYR A 134 24.28 -25.30 4.61
CA TYR A 134 25.09 -26.08 3.69
C TYR A 134 24.42 -27.38 3.32
N TYR A 135 23.87 -28.12 4.31
CA TYR A 135 23.19 -29.40 4.08
C TYR A 135 21.87 -29.22 3.33
N VAL A 136 21.12 -28.15 3.54
CA VAL A 136 19.90 -27.83 2.76
C VAL A 136 20.27 -27.65 1.28
N PHE A 137 21.26 -26.80 0.95
CA PHE A 137 21.69 -26.61 -0.44
C PHE A 137 22.27 -27.87 -1.03
N ARG A 138 23.17 -28.55 -0.33
CA ARG A 138 23.78 -29.79 -0.77
C ARG A 138 22.71 -30.85 -1.07
N ARG A 139 21.80 -31.08 -0.17
CA ARG A 139 20.76 -32.09 -0.32
C ARG A 139 19.80 -31.79 -1.48
N TRP A 140 19.45 -30.52 -1.67
CA TRP A 140 18.67 -30.07 -2.82
C TRP A 140 19.40 -30.37 -4.15
N LEU A 141 20.68 -30.10 -4.21
CA LEU A 141 21.54 -30.40 -5.39
C LEU A 141 21.64 -31.90 -5.65
N GLU A 142 21.91 -32.72 -4.61
CA GLU A 142 22.00 -34.18 -4.68
C GLU A 142 20.65 -34.81 -5.11
N ALA A 143 19.53 -34.20 -4.77
CA ALA A 143 18.19 -34.60 -5.22
C ALA A 143 17.89 -34.17 -6.67
N GLY A 144 18.87 -33.59 -7.39
CA GLY A 144 18.75 -33.18 -8.79
C GLY A 144 18.32 -31.73 -8.99
N ALA A 145 18.46 -30.86 -7.97
CA ALA A 145 18.12 -29.45 -8.00
C ALA A 145 16.70 -29.18 -8.56
N LYS A 146 15.72 -29.94 -8.07
CA LYS A 146 14.34 -29.94 -8.58
C LYS A 146 13.62 -28.61 -8.29
N TYR A 147 12.71 -28.26 -9.19
CA TYR A 147 11.70 -27.22 -8.98
C TYR A 147 10.38 -27.87 -8.57
N ASP A 148 9.63 -27.24 -7.68
CA ASP A 148 8.36 -27.78 -7.16
C ASP A 148 7.23 -27.57 -8.19
N GLU A 149 7.18 -28.38 -9.24
CA GLU A 149 6.35 -28.14 -10.44
C GLU A 149 4.83 -28.15 -10.21
N LYS A 150 4.33 -28.82 -9.18
CA LYS A 150 2.90 -29.14 -9.13
C LYS A 150 2.03 -28.33 -8.18
N ASN A 151 2.56 -27.53 -7.30
CA ASN A 151 1.73 -26.69 -6.39
C ASN A 151 2.56 -25.57 -5.74
N VAL A 152 2.86 -24.52 -6.49
CA VAL A 152 3.26 -23.23 -5.91
C VAL A 152 2.04 -22.65 -5.19
N GLN A 153 1.71 -23.21 -4.04
CA GLN A 153 0.72 -22.60 -3.19
C GLN A 153 1.43 -21.60 -2.30
N ARG A 154 1.02 -20.34 -2.40
CA ARG A 154 1.45 -19.32 -1.45
C ARG A 154 1.02 -19.72 -0.05
N ILE A 155 1.78 -19.31 0.93
CA ILE A 155 1.41 -19.45 2.34
C ILE A 155 0.04 -18.81 2.60
N VAL A 156 -0.82 -19.51 3.34
CA VAL A 156 -2.13 -18.98 3.77
C VAL A 156 -1.96 -18.08 4.99
N ASN A 157 -1.10 -18.47 5.93
CA ASN A 157 -0.89 -17.73 7.17
C ASN A 157 0.52 -17.95 7.71
N LEU A 158 1.05 -16.93 8.39
CA LEU A 158 2.27 -17.00 9.19
C LEU A 158 1.90 -16.68 10.65
N GLU A 159 1.96 -17.69 11.50
CA GLU A 159 1.68 -17.55 12.93
C GLU A 159 2.97 -17.23 13.67
N VAL A 160 3.03 -16.07 14.32
CA VAL A 160 4.20 -15.65 15.09
C VAL A 160 3.85 -15.60 16.57
N THR A 161 4.68 -16.22 17.41
CA THR A 161 4.52 -16.25 18.87
C THR A 161 5.81 -15.83 19.57
N PRO A 162 5.71 -15.00 20.65
CA PRO A 162 4.50 -14.36 21.17
C PRO A 162 3.98 -13.28 20.22
N ALA A 163 2.68 -12.94 20.31
CA ALA A 163 2.03 -11.92 19.49
C ALA A 163 2.36 -10.47 19.94
N GLU A 164 2.88 -10.30 21.16
CA GLU A 164 3.36 -9.05 21.74
C GLU A 164 4.47 -9.37 22.73
N ILE A 165 5.48 -8.52 22.83
CA ILE A 165 6.57 -8.65 23.79
C ILE A 165 6.54 -7.45 24.75
N LEU A 166 6.44 -7.74 26.05
CA LEU A 166 6.53 -6.76 27.12
C LEU A 166 7.78 -7.07 27.96
N TYR A 167 8.71 -6.14 28.01
CA TYR A 167 9.94 -6.26 28.80
C TYR A 167 9.85 -5.47 30.10
N SER A 168 10.52 -5.95 31.13
CA SER A 168 10.66 -5.27 32.42
C SER A 168 12.01 -4.61 32.59
N GLN A 169 13.06 -5.22 32.03
CA GLN A 169 14.46 -4.81 32.24
C GLN A 169 15.23 -4.75 30.91
N PRO A 170 16.29 -3.93 30.80
CA PRO A 170 17.18 -3.96 29.64
C PRO A 170 17.92 -5.32 29.59
N GLY A 171 18.19 -5.78 28.38
CA GLY A 171 18.90 -7.05 28.14
C GLY A 171 18.05 -8.31 28.28
N GLU A 172 16.77 -8.21 28.66
CA GLU A 172 15.84 -9.34 28.61
C GLU A 172 15.69 -9.82 27.17
N LYS A 173 15.52 -11.14 27.00
CA LYS A 173 15.48 -11.79 25.69
C LYS A 173 14.23 -12.64 25.53
N VAL A 174 13.61 -12.56 24.35
CA VAL A 174 12.46 -13.39 23.96
C VAL A 174 12.73 -14.00 22.60
N GLN A 175 12.57 -15.31 22.49
CA GLN A 175 12.67 -16.02 21.21
C GLN A 175 11.33 -15.98 20.52
N LEU A 176 11.29 -15.45 19.29
CA LEU A 176 10.14 -15.57 18.40
C LEU A 176 10.13 -16.97 17.75
N LYS A 177 8.93 -17.49 17.58
CA LYS A 177 8.65 -18.68 16.79
C LYS A 177 7.68 -18.32 15.66
N ALA A 178 8.01 -18.70 14.43
CA ALA A 178 7.19 -18.47 13.24
C ALA A 178 6.79 -19.81 12.61
N VAL A 179 5.48 -20.05 12.49
CA VAL A 179 4.92 -21.27 11.89
C VAL A 179 4.19 -20.88 10.61
N ALA A 180 4.64 -21.41 9.49
CA ALA A 180 3.97 -21.26 8.20
C ALA A 180 2.84 -22.29 8.08
N VAL A 181 1.70 -21.86 7.52
CA VAL A 181 0.52 -22.69 7.24
C VAL A 181 0.21 -22.58 5.75
N TRP A 182 0.17 -23.73 5.05
CA TRP A 182 -0.15 -23.81 3.62
C TRP A 182 -1.59 -24.28 3.38
N PRO A 183 -2.14 -24.05 2.17
CA PRO A 183 -3.53 -24.45 1.82
C PRO A 183 -3.82 -25.94 1.96
N ASP A 184 -2.80 -26.80 1.86
CA ASP A 184 -2.90 -28.26 2.06
C ASP A 184 -3.00 -28.68 3.53
N GLY A 185 -3.01 -27.69 4.45
CA GLY A 185 -3.01 -27.91 5.89
C GLY A 185 -1.64 -28.22 6.51
N THR A 186 -0.58 -28.28 5.70
CA THR A 186 0.79 -28.46 6.20
C THR A 186 1.19 -27.29 7.08
N ARG A 187 1.86 -27.58 8.19
CA ARG A 187 2.39 -26.63 9.16
C ARG A 187 3.87 -26.90 9.38
N GLU A 188 4.69 -25.86 9.40
CA GLU A 188 6.13 -25.98 9.62
C GLU A 188 6.68 -24.81 10.41
N ASP A 189 7.60 -25.07 11.34
CA ASP A 189 8.39 -24.04 11.98
C ASP A 189 9.44 -23.50 11.00
N VAL A 190 9.17 -22.32 10.47
CA VAL A 190 10.02 -21.63 9.51
C VAL A 190 10.87 -20.52 10.13
N THR A 191 10.95 -20.48 11.47
CA THR A 191 11.69 -19.42 12.20
C THR A 191 13.09 -19.20 11.63
N CYS A 192 13.84 -20.27 11.41
CA CYS A 192 15.20 -20.20 10.87
C CYS A 192 15.28 -19.81 9.36
N LEU A 193 14.15 -19.71 8.66
CA LEU A 193 14.07 -19.25 7.28
C LEU A 193 13.50 -17.83 7.15
N CYS A 194 13.00 -17.26 8.24
CA CYS A 194 12.46 -15.90 8.24
C CYS A 194 13.57 -14.84 8.12
N ARG A 195 13.19 -13.71 7.56
CA ARG A 195 13.93 -12.45 7.69
C ARG A 195 13.34 -11.66 8.83
N PHE A 196 14.19 -11.18 9.70
CA PHE A 196 13.82 -10.38 10.87
C PHE A 196 14.38 -8.97 10.75
N THR A 197 13.60 -7.97 11.12
CA THR A 197 14.02 -6.57 11.14
C THR A 197 13.37 -5.87 12.32
N SER A 198 14.12 -5.07 13.06
CA SER A 198 13.55 -4.15 14.04
C SER A 198 13.24 -2.82 13.37
N ASN A 199 12.08 -2.20 13.69
CA ASN A 199 11.76 -0.85 13.23
C ASN A 199 12.52 0.21 14.05
N SER A 200 13.02 -0.14 15.26
CA SER A 200 13.92 0.69 16.05
C SER A 200 14.86 -0.16 16.90
N ASP A 201 16.12 -0.26 16.49
CA ASP A 201 17.17 -0.95 17.26
C ASP A 201 17.47 -0.26 18.58
N GLN A 202 17.07 1.00 18.77
CA GLN A 202 17.17 1.71 20.03
C GLN A 202 16.28 1.11 21.12
N VAL A 203 15.11 0.54 20.74
CA VAL A 203 14.16 -0.06 21.70
C VAL A 203 14.35 -1.57 21.79
N ALA A 204 14.57 -2.24 20.68
CA ALA A 204 14.82 -3.68 20.66
C ALA A 204 15.66 -4.08 19.45
N THR A 205 16.66 -4.93 19.67
CA THR A 205 17.43 -5.58 18.60
C THR A 205 16.93 -6.99 18.37
N ILE A 206 17.16 -7.51 17.15
CA ILE A 206 16.81 -8.89 16.81
C ILE A 206 17.93 -9.59 16.04
N THR A 207 18.17 -10.85 16.36
CA THR A 207 19.13 -11.69 15.64
C THR A 207 18.48 -12.33 14.41
N ALA A 208 19.30 -12.84 13.50
CA ALA A 208 18.85 -13.60 12.34
C ALA A 208 18.06 -14.89 12.70
N ASP A 209 18.13 -15.35 13.93
CA ASP A 209 17.40 -16.51 14.43
C ASP A 209 16.15 -16.13 15.23
N GLY A 210 15.77 -14.84 15.22
CA GLY A 210 14.53 -14.38 15.86
C GLY A 210 14.63 -14.17 17.38
N LEU A 211 15.84 -14.04 17.94
CA LEU A 211 16.02 -13.68 19.34
C LEU A 211 15.96 -12.16 19.51
N VAL A 212 14.89 -11.67 20.12
CA VAL A 212 14.64 -10.24 20.40
C VAL A 212 15.26 -9.88 21.75
N THR A 213 16.02 -8.79 21.80
CA THR A 213 16.67 -8.30 23.03
C THR A 213 16.23 -6.88 23.30
N ALA A 214 15.76 -6.62 24.52
CA ALA A 214 15.39 -5.28 24.98
C ALA A 214 16.61 -4.36 25.13
N THR A 215 16.48 -3.12 24.64
CA THR A 215 17.49 -2.05 24.78
C THR A 215 16.93 -0.87 25.58
N ASP A 216 16.63 0.27 24.97
CA ASP A 216 16.09 1.45 25.64
C ASP A 216 14.57 1.34 25.91
N PRO A 217 14.02 2.11 26.87
CA PRO A 217 12.58 2.22 27.07
C PRO A 217 11.89 2.81 25.83
N GLY A 218 10.67 2.38 25.58
CA GLY A 218 9.85 2.83 24.45
C GLY A 218 9.03 1.70 23.85
N ASP A 219 8.53 1.92 22.64
CA ASP A 219 7.87 0.90 21.84
C ASP A 219 8.38 0.87 20.41
N THR A 220 8.36 -0.31 19.84
CA THR A 220 8.72 -0.58 18.45
C THR A 220 7.99 -1.83 17.96
N HIS A 221 8.29 -2.23 16.73
CA HIS A 221 7.84 -3.51 16.18
C HIS A 221 9.04 -4.29 15.63
N VAL A 222 8.99 -5.59 15.81
CA VAL A 222 9.86 -6.51 15.10
C VAL A 222 9.07 -7.12 13.95
N VAL A 223 9.58 -6.96 12.75
CA VAL A 223 8.96 -7.46 11.50
C VAL A 223 9.54 -8.82 11.18
N VAL A 224 8.65 -9.80 10.98
CA VAL A 224 8.95 -11.17 10.59
C VAL A 224 8.42 -11.38 9.17
N ALA A 225 9.30 -11.70 8.23
CA ALA A 225 8.93 -11.92 6.83
C ALA A 225 9.36 -13.31 6.37
N TYR A 226 8.40 -14.05 5.80
CA TYR A 226 8.64 -15.35 5.18
C TYR A 226 7.74 -15.49 3.96
N ASP A 227 8.30 -15.86 2.80
CA ASP A 227 7.59 -15.90 1.52
C ASP A 227 6.82 -14.60 1.24
N SER A 228 5.50 -14.64 1.13
CA SER A 228 4.64 -13.48 0.91
C SER A 228 4.12 -12.85 2.20
N ALA A 229 4.24 -13.53 3.32
CA ALA A 229 3.73 -13.06 4.60
C ALA A 229 4.68 -12.10 5.31
N VAL A 230 4.11 -11.07 5.91
CA VAL A 230 4.79 -10.08 6.75
C VAL A 230 3.98 -9.88 8.01
N ILE A 231 4.56 -10.15 9.17
CA ILE A 231 3.93 -9.97 10.49
C ILE A 231 4.80 -9.04 11.33
N ALA A 232 4.18 -8.02 11.91
CA ALA A 232 4.85 -7.13 12.85
C ALA A 232 4.40 -7.45 14.28
N VAL A 233 5.37 -7.75 15.14
CA VAL A 233 5.18 -8.06 16.56
C VAL A 233 5.49 -6.82 17.39
N PRO A 234 4.54 -6.26 18.16
CA PRO A 234 4.78 -5.14 19.04
C PRO A 234 5.79 -5.53 20.14
N VAL A 235 6.74 -4.63 20.41
CA VAL A 235 7.72 -4.77 21.47
C VAL A 235 7.69 -3.50 22.32
N ILE A 236 7.43 -3.65 23.60
CA ILE A 236 7.30 -2.54 24.55
C ILE A 236 8.23 -2.77 25.72
N ARG A 237 9.00 -1.74 26.07
CA ARG A 237 9.72 -1.64 27.33
C ARG A 237 9.27 -0.36 28.03
N PRO A 238 8.59 -0.43 29.20
CA PRO A 238 8.07 0.75 29.87
C PRO A 238 9.17 1.75 30.26
N VAL A 239 8.84 3.03 30.19
CA VAL A 239 9.72 4.14 30.58
C VAL A 239 9.75 4.34 32.09
N SER A 240 8.76 3.80 32.83
CA SER A 240 8.64 3.91 34.28
C SER A 240 8.00 2.66 34.88
N GLN A 241 7.97 2.62 36.22
CA GLN A 241 7.32 1.55 37.00
C GLN A 241 5.79 1.73 37.13
N LEU A 242 5.20 2.78 36.53
CA LEU A 242 3.78 3.09 36.57
C LEU A 242 3.03 2.24 35.55
N THR A 243 3.02 0.93 35.70
CA THR A 243 2.37 -0.03 34.82
C THR A 243 1.41 -0.93 35.59
N GLY A 244 0.48 -1.59 34.91
CA GLY A 244 -0.46 -2.53 35.55
C GLY A 244 -1.25 -1.87 36.68
N ASP A 245 -1.23 -2.49 37.85
CA ASP A 245 -1.95 -2.00 39.05
C ASP A 245 -1.33 -0.76 39.69
N ARG A 246 -0.11 -0.41 39.35
CA ARG A 246 0.58 0.80 39.81
C ARG A 246 0.27 2.03 38.96
N TYR A 247 -0.44 1.85 37.86
CA TYR A 247 -0.83 2.99 37.02
C TYR A 247 -1.90 3.82 37.70
N PRO A 248 -1.78 5.17 37.74
CA PRO A 248 -2.76 6.02 38.40
C PRO A 248 -4.10 5.97 37.69
N GLN A 249 -5.16 6.30 38.42
CA GLN A 249 -6.48 6.49 37.83
C GLN A 249 -6.48 7.76 36.97
N VAL A 250 -6.69 7.59 35.67
CA VAL A 250 -6.75 8.69 34.69
C VAL A 250 -8.18 8.74 34.14
N PRO A 251 -8.85 9.89 34.18
CA PRO A 251 -10.17 10.03 33.55
C PRO A 251 -10.09 9.79 32.04
N THR A 252 -11.02 9.01 31.51
CA THR A 252 -11.15 8.68 30.09
C THR A 252 -12.56 9.01 29.60
N PRO A 253 -12.90 10.31 29.43
CA PRO A 253 -14.26 10.73 29.08
C PRO A 253 -14.70 10.29 27.68
N THR A 254 -13.76 10.04 26.78
CA THR A 254 -14.04 9.59 25.42
C THR A 254 -13.42 8.21 25.12
N LYS A 255 -13.86 7.58 24.02
CA LYS A 255 -13.26 6.31 23.58
C LYS A 255 -11.81 6.47 23.14
N ILE A 256 -11.45 7.62 22.56
CA ILE A 256 -10.06 7.95 22.24
C ILE A 256 -9.21 7.92 23.51
N ASP A 257 -9.65 8.58 24.58
CA ASP A 257 -8.93 8.62 25.87
C ASP A 257 -8.73 7.23 26.44
N GLU A 258 -9.79 6.38 26.40
CA GLU A 258 -9.69 5.00 26.86
C GLU A 258 -8.58 4.24 26.13
N LEU A 259 -8.57 4.30 24.78
CA LEU A 259 -7.61 3.57 23.94
C LEU A 259 -6.18 4.13 24.05
N VAL A 260 -6.04 5.44 24.20
CA VAL A 260 -4.74 6.09 24.44
C VAL A 260 -4.19 5.71 25.82
N VAL A 261 -5.01 5.83 26.87
CA VAL A 261 -4.58 5.48 28.25
C VAL A 261 -4.23 4.00 28.38
N GLN A 262 -4.94 3.10 27.69
CA GLN A 262 -4.56 1.67 27.64
C GLN A 262 -3.14 1.48 27.08
N LYS A 263 -2.75 2.21 26.06
CA LYS A 263 -1.39 2.18 25.49
C LYS A 263 -0.38 2.81 26.44
N LEU A 264 -0.68 3.97 27.01
CA LEU A 264 0.18 4.68 27.96
C LEU A 264 0.43 3.85 29.23
N LYS A 265 -0.57 3.09 29.69
CA LYS A 265 -0.43 2.15 30.81
C LYS A 265 0.60 1.05 30.56
N LYS A 266 0.70 0.56 29.31
CA LYS A 266 1.75 -0.40 28.92
C LYS A 266 3.12 0.26 28.85
N LEU A 267 3.18 1.52 28.41
CA LEU A 267 4.42 2.31 28.32
C LEU A 267 4.90 2.84 29.68
N GLY A 268 4.05 2.83 30.71
CA GLY A 268 4.36 3.44 32.01
C GLY A 268 4.40 4.97 31.95
N GLU A 269 3.67 5.57 31.00
CA GLU A 269 3.55 7.01 30.82
C GLU A 269 2.21 7.50 31.35
N VAL A 270 2.19 8.64 32.02
CA VAL A 270 0.97 9.30 32.51
C VAL A 270 0.72 10.55 31.67
N PRO A 271 -0.48 10.76 31.14
CA PRO A 271 -0.79 11.98 30.42
C PRO A 271 -0.66 13.20 31.34
N SER A 272 -0.28 14.35 30.78
CA SER A 272 -0.26 15.62 31.48
C SER A 272 -1.66 16.06 31.92
N ASP A 273 -1.74 17.06 32.79
CA ASP A 273 -3.00 17.67 33.15
C ASP A 273 -3.70 18.30 31.93
N LEU A 274 -5.01 18.52 32.05
CA LEU A 274 -5.78 19.22 31.01
C LEU A 274 -5.22 20.62 30.79
N SER A 275 -5.10 21.02 29.53
CA SER A 275 -4.71 22.36 29.16
C SER A 275 -5.67 23.42 29.73
N ALA A 276 -5.15 24.57 30.10
CA ALA A 276 -5.97 25.71 30.48
C ALA A 276 -6.86 26.18 29.30
N ASP A 277 -7.97 26.86 29.60
CA ASP A 277 -8.92 27.29 28.57
C ASP A 277 -8.32 28.16 27.48
N GLY A 278 -7.38 29.06 27.83
CA GLY A 278 -6.69 29.87 26.84
C GLY A 278 -5.78 29.07 25.91
N GLU A 279 -5.11 28.05 26.45
CA GLU A 279 -4.30 27.12 25.65
C GLU A 279 -5.18 26.25 24.75
N PHE A 280 -6.26 25.69 25.29
CA PHE A 280 -7.24 24.93 24.52
C PHE A 280 -7.77 25.74 23.35
N LEU A 281 -8.26 26.99 23.61
CA LEU A 281 -8.82 27.85 22.57
C LEU A 281 -7.80 28.13 21.45
N ARG A 282 -6.53 28.44 21.83
CA ARG A 282 -5.45 28.65 20.88
C ARG A 282 -5.21 27.42 20.01
N ARG A 283 -5.06 26.23 20.63
CA ARG A 283 -4.78 24.97 19.93
C ARG A 283 -5.91 24.58 19.00
N VAL A 284 -7.15 24.52 19.52
CA VAL A 284 -8.30 24.08 18.72
C VAL A 284 -8.59 25.04 17.54
N SER A 285 -8.34 26.34 17.71
CA SER A 285 -8.45 27.30 16.61
C SER A 285 -7.42 27.06 15.53
N LEU A 286 -6.15 26.88 15.88
CA LEU A 286 -5.08 26.59 14.93
C LEU A 286 -5.29 25.25 14.22
N ASP A 287 -5.67 24.22 14.96
CA ASP A 287 -5.80 22.87 14.42
C ASP A 287 -7.01 22.73 13.48
N LEU A 288 -8.14 23.38 13.83
CA LEU A 288 -9.34 23.33 12.99
C LEU A 288 -9.33 24.35 11.85
N THR A 289 -8.73 25.53 12.03
CA THR A 289 -8.90 26.65 11.09
C THR A 289 -7.59 27.24 10.54
N GLY A 290 -6.44 26.80 11.04
CA GLY A 290 -5.13 27.35 10.68
C GLY A 290 -4.92 28.81 11.14
N THR A 291 -5.83 29.36 11.96
CA THR A 291 -5.80 30.76 12.39
C THR A 291 -5.88 30.91 13.91
N LEU A 292 -5.35 32.00 14.43
CA LEU A 292 -5.49 32.34 15.84
C LEU A 292 -6.88 32.93 16.13
N PRO A 293 -7.45 32.71 17.35
CA PRO A 293 -8.65 33.43 17.76
C PRO A 293 -8.35 34.93 17.91
N THR A 294 -9.36 35.75 17.67
CA THR A 294 -9.28 37.21 17.93
C THR A 294 -9.27 37.51 19.43
N ALA A 295 -8.77 38.69 19.82
CA ALA A 295 -8.77 39.11 21.23
C ALA A 295 -10.19 39.06 21.85
N ALA A 296 -11.20 39.49 21.11
CA ALA A 296 -12.59 39.45 21.56
C ALA A 296 -13.10 38.01 21.77
N GLU A 297 -12.74 37.07 20.90
CA GLU A 297 -13.10 35.66 21.09
C GLU A 297 -12.40 35.05 22.29
N VAL A 298 -11.15 35.44 22.58
CA VAL A 298 -10.43 35.00 23.78
C VAL A 298 -11.13 35.50 25.04
N GLU A 299 -11.44 36.80 25.10
CA GLU A 299 -12.10 37.40 26.25
C GLU A 299 -13.49 36.76 26.50
N GLN A 300 -14.29 36.59 25.45
CA GLN A 300 -15.60 35.94 25.52
C GLN A 300 -15.49 34.50 26.02
N PHE A 301 -14.59 33.71 25.46
CA PHE A 301 -14.41 32.29 25.81
C PHE A 301 -13.93 32.12 27.26
N LEU A 302 -13.02 32.98 27.73
CA LEU A 302 -12.51 32.90 29.09
C LEU A 302 -13.55 33.34 30.12
N ALA A 303 -14.43 34.29 29.76
CA ALA A 303 -15.54 34.74 30.61
C ALA A 303 -16.72 33.76 30.67
N ASP A 304 -16.82 32.84 29.70
CA ASP A 304 -17.90 31.86 29.66
C ASP A 304 -17.72 30.80 30.75
N ALA A 305 -18.70 30.66 31.63
CA ALA A 305 -18.74 29.67 32.71
C ALA A 305 -19.45 28.35 32.31
N SER A 306 -19.89 28.20 31.06
CA SER A 306 -20.56 26.99 30.57
C SER A 306 -19.66 25.76 30.67
N PRO A 307 -20.16 24.65 31.23
CA PRO A 307 -19.40 23.38 31.24
C PRO A 307 -19.22 22.79 29.83
N THR A 308 -20.00 23.22 28.85
CA THR A 308 -19.93 22.74 27.44
C THR A 308 -19.14 23.68 26.52
N LYS A 309 -18.62 24.79 27.01
CA LYS A 309 -17.98 25.84 26.19
C LYS A 309 -16.92 25.34 25.23
N ARG A 310 -16.14 24.30 25.61
CA ARG A 310 -15.10 23.70 24.73
C ARG A 310 -15.75 22.97 23.56
N ALA A 311 -16.76 22.13 23.82
CA ALA A 311 -17.49 21.41 22.77
C ALA A 311 -18.25 22.38 21.86
N ASP A 312 -18.91 23.41 22.45
CA ASP A 312 -19.62 24.44 21.69
C ASP A 312 -18.68 25.24 20.79
N LYS A 313 -17.45 25.52 21.25
CA LYS A 313 -16.42 26.20 20.43
C LYS A 313 -15.95 25.34 19.27
N ILE A 314 -15.77 24.02 19.48
CA ILE A 314 -15.45 23.07 18.41
C ILE A 314 -16.52 23.13 17.32
N GLU A 315 -17.81 23.01 17.72
CA GLU A 315 -18.94 23.07 16.77
C GLU A 315 -19.04 24.41 16.04
N GLN A 316 -18.68 25.51 16.70
CA GLN A 316 -18.61 26.83 16.08
C GLN A 316 -17.52 26.88 15.01
N LEU A 317 -16.31 26.41 15.33
CA LEU A 317 -15.16 26.46 14.42
C LEU A 317 -15.37 25.58 13.18
N LEU A 318 -15.97 24.40 13.33
CA LEU A 318 -16.29 23.49 12.21
C LEU A 318 -17.22 24.11 11.15
N LYS A 319 -17.99 25.14 11.50
CA LYS A 319 -18.92 25.83 10.60
C LYS A 319 -18.32 27.08 9.96
N THR A 320 -17.05 27.41 10.25
CA THR A 320 -16.42 28.63 9.74
C THR A 320 -15.87 28.46 8.32
N PRO A 321 -15.82 29.54 7.52
CA PRO A 321 -15.10 29.53 6.25
C PRO A 321 -13.60 29.19 6.40
N ALA A 322 -13.00 29.53 7.54
CA ALA A 322 -11.60 29.25 7.84
C ALA A 322 -11.34 27.75 7.98
N TYR A 323 -12.26 26.99 8.59
CA TYR A 323 -12.24 25.52 8.60
C TYR A 323 -12.21 24.97 7.16
N ALA A 324 -13.14 25.40 6.34
CA ALA A 324 -13.20 24.95 4.95
C ALA A 324 -11.91 25.26 4.19
N ALA A 325 -11.33 26.44 4.35
CA ALA A 325 -10.08 26.85 3.70
C ALA A 325 -8.89 26.02 4.17
N TRP A 326 -8.75 25.79 5.48
CA TRP A 326 -7.67 25.02 6.07
C TRP A 326 -7.67 23.56 5.60
N TRP A 327 -8.81 22.89 5.70
CA TRP A 327 -8.92 21.49 5.32
C TRP A 327 -8.94 21.28 3.80
N THR A 328 -9.37 22.28 3.03
CA THR A 328 -9.15 22.28 1.57
C THR A 328 -7.67 22.27 1.24
N THR A 329 -6.87 23.09 1.90
CA THR A 329 -5.42 23.12 1.68
C THR A 329 -4.80 21.75 1.99
N ARG A 330 -5.16 21.13 3.12
CA ARG A 330 -4.68 19.77 3.48
C ARG A 330 -5.09 18.72 2.46
N LEU A 331 -6.35 18.75 2.02
CA LEU A 331 -6.83 17.80 1.02
C LEU A 331 -6.15 17.99 -0.35
N CYS A 332 -5.90 19.24 -0.75
CA CYS A 332 -5.14 19.57 -1.94
C CYS A 332 -3.70 19.06 -1.87
N ASP A 333 -3.04 19.18 -0.72
CA ASP A 333 -1.69 18.63 -0.48
C ASP A 333 -1.68 17.10 -0.62
N TRP A 334 -2.62 16.41 0.02
CA TRP A 334 -2.70 14.94 -0.01
C TRP A 334 -3.06 14.38 -1.38
N THR A 335 -3.84 15.11 -2.16
CA THR A 335 -4.26 14.71 -3.50
C THR A 335 -3.34 15.25 -4.60
N GLY A 336 -2.35 16.08 -4.27
CA GLY A 336 -1.31 16.58 -5.15
C GLY A 336 -1.77 17.69 -6.08
N ASN A 337 -2.69 18.55 -5.63
CA ASN A 337 -3.04 19.80 -6.33
C ASN A 337 -1.86 20.78 -6.29
N ASN A 338 -1.21 20.99 -7.43
CA ASN A 338 -0.05 21.86 -7.56
C ASN A 338 0.03 22.42 -8.99
N ASP A 339 0.15 23.74 -9.13
CA ASP A 339 0.20 24.43 -10.44
C ASP A 339 1.26 23.85 -11.38
N THR A 340 2.43 23.47 -10.87
CA THR A 340 3.51 22.91 -11.69
C THR A 340 3.15 21.56 -12.33
N LYS A 341 2.09 20.90 -11.86
CA LYS A 341 1.61 19.62 -12.40
C LYS A 341 0.60 19.77 -13.54
N PHE A 342 0.15 21.01 -13.82
CA PHE A 342 -0.80 21.32 -14.88
C PHE A 342 -0.17 22.05 -16.07
N ASN A 343 1.14 22.00 -16.22
CA ASN A 343 1.83 22.59 -17.36
C ASN A 343 1.16 22.16 -18.68
N ASN A 344 0.61 23.15 -19.40
CA ASN A 344 -0.12 22.97 -20.66
C ASN A 344 -1.54 22.38 -20.54
N PHE A 345 -2.12 22.27 -19.34
CA PHE A 345 -3.53 21.87 -19.27
C PHE A 345 -4.44 23.05 -19.63
N GLY A 346 -4.84 23.07 -20.89
CA GLY A 346 -5.95 23.88 -21.36
C GLY A 346 -5.70 25.37 -21.54
N THR A 347 -6.78 26.03 -21.90
CA THR A 347 -6.92 27.47 -22.14
C THR A 347 -7.40 28.24 -20.92
N LEU A 348 -7.22 27.66 -19.72
CA LEU A 348 -7.71 28.24 -18.47
C LEU A 348 -6.95 29.53 -18.11
N ARG A 349 -7.68 30.58 -17.80
CA ARG A 349 -7.14 31.84 -17.26
C ARG A 349 -6.97 31.77 -15.74
N THR A 350 -7.94 31.16 -15.07
CA THR A 350 -7.94 30.98 -13.61
C THR A 350 -6.93 29.92 -13.16
N GLY A 351 -6.61 28.95 -14.04
CA GLY A 351 -5.73 27.83 -13.71
C GLY A 351 -6.46 26.64 -13.08
N ALA A 352 -6.00 25.44 -13.45
CA ALA A 352 -6.64 24.19 -12.99
C ALA A 352 -6.51 23.98 -11.48
N ALA A 353 -5.38 24.38 -10.88
CA ALA A 353 -5.17 24.24 -9.45
C ALA A 353 -6.11 25.10 -8.63
N GLN A 354 -6.38 26.35 -9.07
CA GLN A 354 -7.33 27.23 -8.39
C GLN A 354 -8.77 26.69 -8.51
N GLN A 355 -9.18 26.26 -9.70
CA GLN A 355 -10.51 25.67 -9.91
C GLN A 355 -10.72 24.39 -9.09
N TRP A 356 -9.66 23.58 -8.94
CA TRP A 356 -9.69 22.42 -8.04
C TRP A 356 -9.85 22.84 -6.58
N TYR A 357 -9.05 23.82 -6.13
CA TYR A 357 -9.16 24.37 -4.77
C TYR A 357 -10.58 24.87 -4.50
N ASP A 358 -11.15 25.71 -5.38
CA ASP A 358 -12.49 26.28 -5.22
C ASP A 358 -13.58 25.21 -5.18
N TRP A 359 -13.45 24.19 -6.02
CA TRP A 359 -14.36 23.04 -6.03
C TRP A 359 -14.33 22.27 -4.71
N THR A 360 -13.14 22.00 -4.18
CA THR A 360 -12.93 21.28 -2.92
C THR A 360 -13.40 22.13 -1.74
N TYR A 361 -13.08 23.43 -1.74
CA TYR A 361 -13.50 24.37 -0.70
C TYR A 361 -15.02 24.39 -0.53
N LYS A 362 -15.75 24.48 -1.62
CA LYS A 362 -17.21 24.44 -1.61
C LYS A 362 -17.73 23.15 -0.96
N ARG A 363 -17.19 21.96 -1.33
CA ARG A 363 -17.64 20.66 -0.81
C ARG A 363 -17.32 20.48 0.67
N ILE A 364 -16.17 20.94 1.13
CA ILE A 364 -15.82 20.90 2.56
C ILE A 364 -16.71 21.87 3.33
N GLY A 365 -16.98 23.06 2.82
CA GLY A 365 -17.90 24.01 3.44
C GLY A 365 -19.34 23.50 3.56
N GLU A 366 -19.79 22.68 2.61
CA GLU A 366 -21.08 21.99 2.60
C GLU A 366 -21.07 20.69 3.43
N ASN A 367 -19.96 20.33 4.04
CA ASN A 367 -19.71 19.05 4.73
C ASN A 367 -20.09 17.82 3.88
N MET A 368 -19.70 17.85 2.58
CA MET A 368 -19.91 16.70 1.70
C MET A 368 -19.21 15.46 2.26
N PRO A 369 -19.87 14.28 2.33
CA PRO A 369 -19.21 13.04 2.72
C PRO A 369 -17.94 12.77 1.93
N TYR A 370 -16.87 12.34 2.62
CA TYR A 370 -15.54 12.19 2.01
C TYR A 370 -15.53 11.20 0.84
N ASP A 371 -16.30 10.11 0.92
CA ASP A 371 -16.44 9.15 -0.18
C ASP A 371 -17.09 9.79 -1.42
N LYS A 372 -18.06 10.71 -1.24
CA LYS A 372 -18.68 11.46 -2.34
C LYS A 372 -17.73 12.50 -2.93
N LEU A 373 -16.96 13.16 -2.09
CA LEU A 373 -15.94 14.10 -2.53
C LEU A 373 -14.88 13.37 -3.37
N VAL A 374 -14.42 12.21 -2.92
CA VAL A 374 -13.44 11.38 -3.65
C VAL A 374 -14.04 10.82 -4.95
N GLU A 375 -15.30 10.39 -4.95
CA GLU A 375 -16.02 9.98 -6.16
C GLU A 375 -16.01 11.09 -7.22
N GLY A 376 -16.32 12.33 -6.80
CA GLY A 376 -16.30 13.51 -7.65
C GLY A 376 -14.92 13.85 -8.26
N MET A 377 -13.84 13.25 -7.74
CA MET A 377 -12.49 13.33 -8.30
C MET A 377 -12.12 12.08 -9.12
N VAL A 378 -12.38 10.90 -8.58
CA VAL A 378 -11.90 9.63 -9.14
C VAL A 378 -12.68 9.22 -10.38
N THR A 379 -14.01 9.31 -10.35
CA THR A 379 -14.87 9.00 -11.52
C THR A 379 -15.07 10.18 -12.46
N ALA A 380 -14.46 11.32 -12.12
CA ALA A 380 -14.65 12.57 -12.87
C ALA A 380 -14.28 12.47 -14.36
N VAL A 381 -15.11 13.11 -15.17
CA VAL A 381 -14.87 13.46 -16.56
C VAL A 381 -15.19 14.95 -16.76
N SER A 382 -14.66 15.57 -17.81
CA SER A 382 -14.84 17.02 -18.01
C SER A 382 -16.26 17.41 -18.39
N ARG A 383 -16.94 16.58 -19.17
CA ARG A 383 -18.31 16.85 -19.64
C ARG A 383 -19.35 16.22 -18.70
N ASN A 384 -20.43 16.93 -18.44
CA ASN A 384 -21.59 16.38 -17.76
C ASN A 384 -22.29 15.31 -18.63
N PRO A 385 -23.08 14.39 -18.06
CA PRO A 385 -23.88 13.45 -18.84
C PRO A 385 -24.75 14.17 -19.87
N GLY A 386 -24.63 13.79 -21.16
CA GLY A 386 -25.36 14.38 -22.25
C GLY A 386 -24.82 15.74 -22.78
N GLU A 387 -23.81 16.32 -22.17
CA GLU A 387 -23.15 17.57 -22.60
C GLU A 387 -22.30 17.32 -23.84
N SER A 388 -22.56 18.05 -24.97
CA SER A 388 -21.70 18.02 -26.16
C SER A 388 -20.34 18.69 -25.84
N TYR A 389 -19.33 18.49 -26.69
CA TYR A 389 -18.06 19.19 -26.54
C TYR A 389 -18.23 20.70 -26.77
N ALA A 390 -19.12 21.11 -27.69
CA ALA A 390 -19.42 22.52 -27.93
C ALA A 390 -20.06 23.18 -26.69
N ASP A 391 -21.04 22.50 -26.05
CA ASP A 391 -21.70 23.01 -24.86
C ASP A 391 -20.71 23.11 -23.67
N PHE A 392 -19.84 22.10 -23.51
CA PHE A 392 -18.75 22.13 -22.52
C PHE A 392 -17.83 23.34 -22.76
N CYS A 393 -17.38 23.59 -24.00
CA CYS A 393 -16.55 24.74 -24.33
C CYS A 393 -17.26 26.07 -24.05
N ALA A 394 -18.56 26.17 -24.37
CA ALA A 394 -19.35 27.36 -24.06
C ALA A 394 -19.50 27.59 -22.55
N ALA A 395 -19.79 26.53 -21.78
CA ALA A 395 -19.88 26.59 -20.32
C ALA A 395 -18.54 27.02 -19.68
N MET A 396 -17.43 26.42 -20.10
CA MET A 396 -16.10 26.78 -19.61
C MET A 396 -15.71 28.21 -19.98
N THR A 397 -16.04 28.66 -21.21
CA THR A 397 -15.85 30.05 -21.62
C THR A 397 -16.61 30.99 -20.69
N LYS A 398 -17.85 30.68 -20.37
CA LYS A 398 -18.67 31.50 -19.46
C LYS A 398 -18.07 31.54 -18.06
N ILE A 399 -17.61 30.42 -17.51
CA ILE A 399 -16.93 30.35 -16.23
C ILE A 399 -15.69 31.27 -16.23
N GLU A 400 -14.84 31.17 -17.24
CA GLU A 400 -13.58 31.92 -17.33
C GLU A 400 -13.76 33.44 -17.62
N THR A 401 -14.92 33.86 -18.13
CA THR A 401 -15.16 35.25 -18.54
C THR A 401 -16.22 35.98 -17.71
N SER A 402 -16.96 35.30 -16.84
CA SER A 402 -18.07 35.86 -16.08
C SER A 402 -17.68 36.86 -14.98
N GLY A 403 -16.39 36.98 -14.69
CA GLY A 403 -15.90 37.82 -13.57
C GLY A 403 -16.36 37.31 -12.20
N GLY A 404 -16.49 35.96 -12.06
CA GLY A 404 -16.87 35.32 -10.81
C GLY A 404 -18.38 35.07 -10.62
N LYS A 405 -19.23 35.42 -11.60
CA LYS A 405 -20.67 35.13 -11.56
C LYS A 405 -21.00 33.66 -11.81
N GLU A 406 -20.15 32.97 -12.54
CA GLU A 406 -20.21 31.53 -12.80
C GLU A 406 -18.91 30.92 -12.25
N SER A 407 -19.00 29.78 -11.59
CA SER A 407 -17.85 29.13 -10.95
C SER A 407 -17.69 27.69 -11.40
N PHE A 408 -16.45 27.27 -11.62
CA PHE A 408 -16.13 25.85 -11.81
C PHE A 408 -16.54 25.00 -10.59
N ALA A 409 -16.54 25.61 -9.40
CA ALA A 409 -16.99 24.95 -8.18
C ALA A 409 -18.46 24.47 -8.21
N ASP A 410 -19.26 24.99 -9.15
CA ASP A 410 -20.66 24.56 -9.33
C ASP A 410 -20.81 23.29 -10.20
N ARG A 411 -19.74 22.89 -10.90
CA ARG A 411 -19.77 21.62 -11.65
C ARG A 411 -19.79 20.42 -10.69
N PRO A 412 -20.50 19.32 -11.02
CA PRO A 412 -20.65 18.17 -10.12
C PRO A 412 -19.34 17.42 -9.87
N GLN A 413 -18.41 17.45 -10.84
CA GLN A 413 -17.17 16.70 -10.84
C GLN A 413 -15.94 17.58 -11.05
N MET A 414 -14.79 17.10 -10.56
CA MET A 414 -13.50 17.76 -10.65
C MET A 414 -12.46 16.83 -11.32
N PRO A 415 -12.31 16.87 -12.65
CA PRO A 415 -11.50 15.93 -13.41
C PRO A 415 -9.99 16.18 -13.31
N TYR A 416 -9.55 17.28 -12.73
CA TYR A 416 -8.15 17.70 -12.74
C TYR A 416 -7.22 16.79 -11.96
N PHE A 417 -7.75 15.96 -11.06
CA PHE A 417 -6.96 14.88 -10.43
C PHE A 417 -6.21 14.06 -11.50
N TRP A 418 -6.87 13.72 -12.61
CA TRP A 418 -6.29 12.95 -13.71
C TRP A 418 -5.52 13.77 -14.74
N ALA A 419 -5.64 15.10 -14.70
CA ALA A 419 -4.97 16.00 -15.64
C ALA A 419 -3.50 16.26 -15.32
N ARG A 420 -3.03 15.84 -14.17
CA ARG A 420 -1.65 16.05 -13.73
C ARG A 420 -0.64 15.38 -14.66
N ASN A 421 0.44 16.08 -15.01
CA ASN A 421 1.46 15.59 -15.95
C ASN A 421 2.23 14.35 -15.46
N ASN A 422 2.25 14.11 -14.15
CA ASN A 422 2.83 12.92 -13.53
C ASN A 422 1.85 11.73 -13.41
N LEU A 423 0.66 11.83 -14.00
CA LEU A 423 -0.35 10.75 -14.08
C LEU A 423 -0.70 10.44 -15.54
N ALA A 424 0.26 10.48 -16.45
CA ALA A 424 0.02 10.24 -17.87
C ALA A 424 -0.28 8.76 -18.18
N LYS A 425 0.41 7.83 -17.51
CA LYS A 425 0.30 6.38 -17.72
C LYS A 425 -0.61 5.72 -16.69
N ALA A 426 -1.14 4.55 -17.01
CA ALA A 426 -2.00 3.78 -16.10
C ALA A 426 -1.28 3.44 -14.77
N GLU A 427 0.01 3.09 -14.84
CA GLU A 427 0.85 2.81 -13.69
C GLU A 427 0.98 4.02 -12.76
N GLU A 428 1.24 5.18 -13.35
CA GLU A 428 1.37 6.45 -12.62
C GLU A 428 0.04 6.85 -11.96
N LYS A 429 -1.08 6.62 -12.66
CA LYS A 429 -2.43 6.84 -12.12
C LYS A 429 -2.73 5.92 -10.93
N ALA A 430 -2.41 4.62 -11.05
CA ALA A 430 -2.58 3.65 -9.96
C ALA A 430 -1.76 4.03 -8.72
N ILE A 431 -0.49 4.40 -8.90
CA ILE A 431 0.39 4.85 -7.82
C ILE A 431 -0.14 6.13 -7.18
N GLY A 432 -0.48 7.13 -8.00
CA GLY A 432 -1.02 8.40 -7.51
C GLY A 432 -2.35 8.24 -6.77
N PHE A 433 -3.22 7.34 -7.23
CA PHE A 433 -4.46 6.98 -6.55
C PHE A 433 -4.18 6.30 -5.20
N ALA A 434 -3.33 5.28 -5.19
CA ALA A 434 -3.00 4.52 -3.98
C ALA A 434 -2.37 5.43 -2.91
N TYR A 435 -1.44 6.29 -3.31
CA TYR A 435 -0.85 7.29 -2.41
C TYR A 435 -1.91 8.26 -1.86
N SER A 436 -2.76 8.84 -2.72
CA SER A 436 -3.72 9.86 -2.33
C SER A 436 -4.84 9.34 -1.44
N PHE A 437 -5.39 8.17 -1.74
CA PHE A 437 -6.63 7.68 -1.13
C PHE A 437 -6.48 6.41 -0.29
N LEU A 438 -5.45 5.60 -0.53
CA LEU A 438 -5.21 4.38 0.26
C LEU A 438 -4.11 4.54 1.30
N GLY A 439 -3.28 5.59 1.22
CA GLY A 439 -2.16 5.79 2.13
C GLY A 439 -1.10 4.69 2.04
N ILE A 440 -0.90 4.09 0.86
CA ILE A 440 0.08 3.04 0.62
C ILE A 440 1.06 3.42 -0.49
N ARG A 441 2.28 2.89 -0.39
CA ARG A 441 3.37 3.09 -1.37
C ARG A 441 3.53 1.86 -2.25
N ILE A 442 2.58 1.63 -3.16
CA ILE A 442 2.54 0.42 -3.99
C ILE A 442 3.57 0.38 -5.14
N GLN A 443 4.33 1.46 -5.36
CA GLN A 443 5.26 1.57 -6.50
C GLN A 443 6.30 0.45 -6.57
N CYS A 444 6.71 -0.15 -5.46
CA CYS A 444 7.63 -1.28 -5.47
C CYS A 444 7.05 -2.51 -6.18
N ALA A 445 5.73 -2.70 -6.07
CA ALA A 445 5.03 -3.81 -6.71
C ALA A 445 4.97 -3.68 -8.25
N GLN A 446 5.31 -2.52 -8.83
CA GLN A 446 5.38 -2.32 -10.28
C GLN A 446 6.40 -3.25 -10.97
N CYS A 447 7.50 -3.57 -10.30
CA CYS A 447 8.61 -4.34 -10.88
C CYS A 447 8.83 -5.71 -10.24
N HIS A 448 8.49 -5.85 -8.96
CA HIS A 448 8.73 -7.04 -8.16
C HIS A 448 7.71 -7.12 -7.01
N LYS A 449 7.71 -8.22 -6.24
CA LYS A 449 6.92 -8.29 -5.01
C LYS A 449 7.31 -7.16 -4.04
N HIS A 450 6.30 -6.53 -3.42
CA HIS A 450 6.53 -5.48 -2.43
C HIS A 450 7.37 -6.02 -1.24
N PRO A 451 8.49 -5.38 -0.87
CA PRO A 451 9.44 -5.93 0.12
C PRO A 451 8.89 -5.92 1.55
N PHE A 452 7.93 -5.06 1.84
CA PHE A 452 7.38 -4.77 3.17
C PHE A 452 5.87 -4.99 3.26
N ASP A 453 5.26 -5.56 2.20
CA ASP A 453 3.85 -5.82 2.13
C ASP A 453 3.56 -7.10 1.31
N GLN A 454 2.31 -7.52 1.24
CA GLN A 454 1.86 -8.73 0.56
C GLN A 454 1.75 -8.59 -0.97
N TRP A 455 1.75 -7.38 -1.51
CA TRP A 455 1.41 -7.11 -2.91
C TRP A 455 2.49 -7.62 -3.88
N SER A 456 2.04 -8.43 -4.83
CA SER A 456 2.86 -8.92 -5.94
C SER A 456 2.82 -7.94 -7.12
N LYS A 457 3.68 -8.22 -8.12
CA LYS A 457 3.62 -7.53 -9.42
C LYS A 457 2.29 -7.76 -10.14
N ASP A 458 1.72 -8.95 -10.04
CA ASP A 458 0.45 -9.28 -10.68
C ASP A 458 -0.70 -8.51 -10.02
N ASP A 459 -0.72 -8.37 -8.68
CA ASP A 459 -1.68 -7.52 -7.97
C ASP A 459 -1.61 -6.06 -8.44
N PHE A 460 -0.40 -5.53 -8.66
CA PHE A 460 -0.21 -4.19 -9.21
C PHE A 460 -0.69 -4.08 -10.66
N ASP A 461 -0.35 -5.06 -11.51
CA ASP A 461 -0.73 -5.08 -12.92
C ASP A 461 -2.25 -5.17 -13.08
N ASP A 462 -2.94 -5.96 -12.28
CA ASP A 462 -4.40 -6.06 -12.25
C ASP A 462 -5.04 -4.76 -11.74
N PHE A 463 -4.50 -4.18 -10.67
CA PHE A 463 -5.03 -2.95 -10.10
C PHE A 463 -4.90 -1.75 -11.04
N ARG A 464 -3.76 -1.57 -11.73
CA ARG A 464 -3.56 -0.45 -12.67
C ARG A 464 -4.53 -0.47 -13.85
N ASN A 465 -5.08 -1.66 -14.24
CA ASN A 465 -5.96 -1.80 -15.39
C ASN A 465 -7.25 -0.98 -15.22
N PHE A 466 -7.73 -0.73 -14.00
CA PHE A 466 -8.85 0.17 -13.74
C PHE A 466 -8.64 1.59 -14.27
N PHE A 467 -7.39 2.05 -14.35
CA PHE A 467 -7.04 3.43 -14.71
C PHE A 467 -6.61 3.60 -16.16
N GLY A 468 -6.54 2.49 -16.91
CA GLY A 468 -6.13 2.50 -18.33
C GLY A 468 -7.12 3.18 -19.27
N SER A 469 -8.40 3.26 -18.86
CA SER A 469 -9.48 3.90 -19.63
C SER A 469 -9.45 5.42 -19.58
N VAL A 470 -8.78 6.03 -18.59
CA VAL A 470 -8.76 7.49 -18.41
C VAL A 470 -7.83 8.14 -19.41
N ALA A 471 -8.36 9.02 -20.25
CA ALA A 471 -7.66 9.72 -21.31
C ALA A 471 -7.83 11.24 -21.20
N SER A 472 -6.95 11.98 -21.87
CA SER A 472 -6.92 13.45 -21.87
C SER A 472 -6.63 13.98 -23.28
N THR A 473 -7.19 15.15 -23.59
CA THR A 473 -6.91 15.90 -24.82
C THR A 473 -5.89 17.03 -24.62
N VAL A 474 -5.11 17.01 -23.55
CA VAL A 474 -4.13 18.07 -23.22
C VAL A 474 -3.18 18.38 -24.38
N ASN A 475 -2.83 17.40 -25.21
CA ASN A 475 -1.85 17.51 -26.27
C ASN A 475 -2.46 17.52 -27.69
N GLY A 476 -3.72 17.86 -27.83
CA GLY A 476 -4.32 17.92 -29.17
C GLY A 476 -5.85 17.97 -29.19
N PRO A 477 -6.46 17.89 -30.37
CA PRO A 477 -7.90 17.88 -30.51
C PRO A 477 -8.53 16.62 -29.91
N PRO A 478 -9.85 16.65 -29.60
CA PRO A 478 -10.59 15.47 -29.16
C PRO A 478 -10.45 14.29 -30.13
N ARG A 479 -10.41 13.07 -29.58
CA ARG A 479 -10.31 11.84 -30.38
C ARG A 479 -11.65 11.16 -30.59
N ILE A 480 -12.68 11.57 -29.88
CA ILE A 480 -14.05 11.08 -30.05
C ILE A 480 -14.64 11.81 -31.25
N PRO A 481 -15.19 11.10 -32.26
CA PRO A 481 -15.63 11.71 -33.52
C PRO A 481 -16.55 12.93 -33.35
N ALA A 482 -17.63 12.82 -32.58
CA ALA A 482 -18.55 13.94 -32.35
C ALA A 482 -17.88 15.14 -31.66
N ALA A 483 -16.97 14.91 -30.69
CA ALA A 483 -16.21 15.98 -30.04
C ALA A 483 -15.18 16.61 -31.00
N LEU A 484 -14.63 15.84 -31.92
CA LEU A 484 -13.73 16.33 -32.97
C LEU A 484 -14.47 17.23 -33.98
N GLU A 485 -15.69 16.88 -34.36
CA GLU A 485 -16.53 17.71 -35.21
C GLU A 485 -16.85 19.06 -34.54
N ASP A 486 -17.25 19.04 -33.27
CA ASP A 486 -17.48 20.26 -32.49
C ASP A 486 -16.21 21.12 -32.39
N TYR A 487 -15.05 20.49 -32.11
CA TYR A 487 -13.76 21.17 -32.08
C TYR A 487 -13.45 21.85 -33.42
N GLN A 488 -13.59 21.14 -34.53
CA GLN A 488 -13.33 21.67 -35.87
C GLN A 488 -14.24 22.85 -36.17
N LYS A 489 -15.52 22.75 -35.79
CA LYS A 489 -16.49 23.87 -35.97
C LYS A 489 -16.07 25.10 -35.17
N ILE A 490 -15.70 24.92 -33.87
CA ILE A 490 -15.24 26.05 -33.03
C ILE A 490 -13.99 26.69 -33.62
N VAL A 491 -13.00 25.89 -34.07
CA VAL A 491 -11.77 26.39 -34.69
C VAL A 491 -12.04 27.16 -35.99
N LYS A 492 -12.99 26.69 -36.78
CA LYS A 492 -13.43 27.37 -38.00
C LYS A 492 -14.14 28.70 -37.71
N ASP A 493 -15.04 28.72 -36.72
CA ASP A 493 -15.76 29.93 -36.31
C ASP A 493 -14.81 31.00 -35.74
N LEU A 494 -13.65 30.59 -35.28
CA LEU A 494 -12.55 31.45 -34.82
C LEU A 494 -11.57 31.86 -35.93
N GLU A 495 -11.80 31.41 -37.18
CA GLU A 495 -10.93 31.66 -38.36
C GLU A 495 -9.49 31.13 -38.18
N LEU A 496 -9.32 30.01 -37.46
CA LEU A 496 -8.02 29.42 -37.15
C LEU A 496 -7.72 28.10 -37.88
N GLU A 497 -8.59 27.63 -38.75
CA GLU A 497 -8.52 26.32 -39.42
C GLU A 497 -7.21 26.14 -40.22
N ASN A 498 -6.73 27.20 -40.91
CA ASN A 498 -5.51 27.18 -41.71
C ASN A 498 -4.47 28.19 -41.23
N SER A 499 -4.42 28.48 -39.94
CA SER A 499 -3.58 29.54 -39.38
C SER A 499 -2.08 29.25 -39.43
N GLY A 500 -1.65 28.00 -39.68
CA GLY A 500 -0.25 27.59 -39.66
C GLY A 500 0.38 27.63 -38.24
N LEU A 501 -0.38 27.91 -37.19
CA LEU A 501 0.09 27.99 -35.80
C LEU A 501 0.42 26.59 -35.25
N ASN A 502 1.57 26.46 -34.59
CA ASN A 502 1.86 25.25 -33.83
C ASN A 502 1.01 25.19 -32.54
N GLY A 503 1.00 24.03 -31.86
CA GLY A 503 0.14 23.79 -30.70
C GLY A 503 0.27 24.83 -29.58
N ASN A 504 1.49 25.34 -29.29
CA ASN A 504 1.69 26.39 -28.26
C ASN A 504 1.15 27.74 -28.72
N GLN A 505 1.39 28.12 -29.98
CA GLN A 505 0.87 29.37 -30.58
C GLN A 505 -0.64 29.35 -30.65
N LEU A 506 -1.23 28.22 -31.04
CA LEU A 506 -2.68 28.03 -31.09
C LEU A 506 -3.30 28.18 -29.69
N ARG A 507 -2.69 27.58 -28.67
CA ARG A 507 -3.14 27.73 -27.29
C ARG A 507 -3.09 29.19 -26.82
N GLN A 508 -2.00 29.90 -27.09
CA GLN A 508 -1.90 31.31 -26.75
C GLN A 508 -2.99 32.14 -27.47
N ARG A 509 -3.28 31.80 -28.72
CA ARG A 509 -4.35 32.45 -29.46
C ARG A 509 -5.72 32.18 -28.85
N PHE A 510 -5.99 30.95 -28.41
CA PHE A 510 -7.22 30.63 -27.68
C PHE A 510 -7.36 31.44 -26.38
N ILE A 511 -6.28 31.59 -25.60
CA ILE A 511 -6.30 32.42 -24.37
C ILE A 511 -6.64 33.87 -24.69
N GLN A 512 -6.09 34.43 -25.79
CA GLN A 512 -6.40 35.81 -26.22
C GLN A 512 -7.87 35.96 -26.61
N LEU A 513 -8.40 35.00 -27.40
CA LEU A 513 -9.78 35.00 -27.87
C LEU A 513 -10.77 34.79 -26.72
N LEU A 514 -10.42 33.92 -25.77
CA LEU A 514 -11.15 33.73 -24.51
C LEU A 514 -11.26 35.07 -23.75
N GLY A 515 -10.17 35.81 -23.67
CA GLY A 515 -10.16 37.18 -23.08
C GLY A 515 -11.10 38.17 -23.75
N GLN A 516 -11.49 37.92 -25.00
CA GLN A 516 -12.48 38.67 -25.78
C GLN A 516 -13.90 38.12 -25.66
N GLY A 517 -14.11 37.09 -24.80
CA GLY A 517 -15.42 36.45 -24.63
C GLY A 517 -15.81 35.47 -25.74
N LYS A 518 -14.86 35.08 -26.59
CA LYS A 518 -15.11 34.09 -27.64
C LYS A 518 -15.08 32.67 -27.06
N THR A 519 -16.00 31.82 -27.50
CA THR A 519 -15.96 30.38 -27.19
C THR A 519 -14.74 29.76 -27.85
N VAL A 520 -13.90 29.08 -27.05
CA VAL A 520 -12.65 28.46 -27.49
C VAL A 520 -12.61 26.98 -27.08
N PRO A 521 -11.78 26.15 -27.73
CA PRO A 521 -11.57 24.78 -27.30
C PRO A 521 -10.91 24.68 -25.93
N PHE A 522 -11.41 23.79 -25.08
CA PHE A 522 -10.81 23.42 -23.79
C PHE A 522 -10.34 21.97 -23.80
N ALA A 523 -9.28 21.68 -23.07
CA ALA A 523 -8.85 20.30 -22.84
C ALA A 523 -9.87 19.57 -21.97
N GLU A 524 -10.11 18.29 -22.28
CA GLU A 524 -11.02 17.45 -21.53
C GLU A 524 -10.35 16.17 -21.01
N ILE A 525 -10.83 15.69 -19.88
CA ILE A 525 -10.61 14.34 -19.36
C ILE A 525 -11.87 13.53 -19.69
N TYR A 526 -11.67 12.35 -20.26
CA TYR A 526 -12.74 11.45 -20.64
C TYR A 526 -12.33 9.99 -20.44
N THR A 527 -13.28 9.07 -20.48
CA THR A 527 -13.00 7.63 -20.42
C THR A 527 -13.22 6.96 -21.77
N THR A 528 -12.46 5.91 -22.00
CA THR A 528 -12.64 5.02 -23.16
C THR A 528 -13.09 3.65 -22.65
N LYS A 529 -13.89 2.92 -23.43
CA LYS A 529 -14.23 1.53 -23.08
C LYS A 529 -12.98 0.64 -23.16
N ALA A 530 -12.92 -0.36 -22.29
CA ALA A 530 -11.87 -1.37 -22.34
C ALA A 530 -11.97 -2.15 -23.66
N ASP A 531 -10.84 -2.29 -24.34
CA ASP A 531 -10.74 -3.03 -25.60
C ASP A 531 -10.10 -4.40 -25.34
N PRO A 532 -10.84 -5.52 -25.52
CA PRO A 532 -10.30 -6.86 -25.26
C PRO A 532 -9.14 -7.24 -26.20
N LYS A 533 -8.97 -6.51 -27.31
CA LYS A 533 -7.89 -6.72 -28.28
C LYS A 533 -6.61 -5.94 -27.93
N LYS A 534 -6.70 -4.93 -27.09
CA LYS A 534 -5.52 -4.17 -26.62
C LYS A 534 -4.80 -4.94 -25.53
N ARG A 535 -3.66 -5.52 -25.87
CA ARG A 535 -2.71 -6.04 -24.88
C ARG A 535 -2.01 -4.87 -24.18
N PRO A 536 -1.81 -4.95 -22.85
CA PRO A 536 -0.97 -3.96 -22.17
C PRO A 536 0.44 -3.97 -22.77
N PRO A 537 1.15 -2.83 -22.80
CA PRO A 537 2.47 -2.69 -23.42
C PRO A 537 3.56 -3.63 -22.86
N MET A 538 3.33 -4.25 -21.72
CA MET A 538 4.26 -5.12 -21.00
C MET A 538 3.75 -6.55 -20.79
N ALA A 539 2.85 -7.05 -21.64
CA ALA A 539 2.47 -8.47 -21.59
C ALA A 539 3.73 -9.36 -21.79
N LYS A 540 3.95 -10.27 -20.85
CA LYS A 540 5.11 -11.19 -20.88
C LYS A 540 5.18 -11.93 -22.21
N LYS A 541 6.40 -12.11 -22.74
CA LYS A 541 6.71 -12.87 -23.97
C LYS A 541 6.19 -14.32 -23.97
N ASN A 542 5.73 -14.86 -22.85
CA ASN A 542 5.38 -16.27 -22.63
C ASN A 542 3.88 -16.58 -22.60
N GLY A 543 3.01 -15.73 -23.16
CA GLY A 543 1.63 -16.12 -23.45
C GLY A 543 0.63 -16.15 -22.27
N GLU A 544 1.10 -16.09 -21.03
CA GLU A 544 0.29 -16.03 -19.81
C GLU A 544 0.39 -14.64 -19.16
N GLY A 545 0.03 -13.63 -19.87
CA GLY A 545 0.08 -12.25 -19.38
C GLY A 545 -1.31 -11.67 -19.21
N ALA A 546 -1.50 -10.89 -18.14
CA ALA A 546 -2.69 -10.14 -17.85
C ALA A 546 -3.35 -9.59 -19.13
N THR A 547 -4.57 -10.01 -19.39
CA THR A 547 -5.39 -9.43 -20.45
C THR A 547 -5.75 -8.03 -19.98
N GLY A 548 -5.47 -6.99 -20.76
CA GLY A 548 -5.66 -5.58 -20.35
C GLY A 548 -7.10 -5.17 -20.05
N HIS A 549 -8.03 -6.13 -20.02
CA HIS A 549 -9.44 -5.96 -19.68
C HIS A 549 -9.84 -6.66 -18.37
N LEU A 550 -8.97 -7.47 -17.78
CA LEU A 550 -9.19 -8.03 -16.44
C LEU A 550 -8.50 -7.12 -15.43
N ALA A 551 -9.18 -6.82 -14.35
CA ALA A 551 -8.70 -5.97 -13.28
C ALA A 551 -9.08 -6.56 -11.93
N ARG A 552 -8.32 -6.20 -10.88
CA ARG A 552 -8.59 -6.65 -9.51
C ARG A 552 -8.24 -5.52 -8.55
N VAL A 553 -9.15 -5.22 -7.61
CA VAL A 553 -8.80 -4.37 -6.47
C VAL A 553 -7.85 -5.14 -5.55
N LEU A 554 -7.04 -4.44 -4.77
CA LEU A 554 -6.05 -5.07 -3.89
C LEU A 554 -6.73 -6.00 -2.88
N GLY A 555 -6.47 -7.31 -3.03
CA GLY A 555 -7.08 -8.35 -2.20
C GLY A 555 -8.51 -8.76 -2.58
N GLY A 556 -9.08 -8.22 -3.66
CA GLY A 556 -10.44 -8.54 -4.12
C GLY A 556 -10.50 -9.55 -5.27
N ASP A 557 -11.70 -9.73 -5.81
CA ASP A 557 -11.96 -10.61 -6.94
C ASP A 557 -11.65 -9.96 -8.29
N GLU A 558 -11.46 -10.79 -9.32
CA GLU A 558 -11.22 -10.35 -10.69
C GLU A 558 -12.49 -9.79 -11.33
N VAL A 559 -12.35 -8.68 -12.04
CA VAL A 559 -13.41 -7.94 -12.71
C VAL A 559 -13.10 -7.83 -14.19
N ASP A 560 -14.06 -8.19 -15.06
CA ASP A 560 -13.98 -8.02 -16.51
C ASP A 560 -14.48 -6.61 -16.90
N LEU A 561 -13.54 -5.73 -17.21
CA LEU A 561 -13.81 -4.32 -17.54
C LEU A 561 -14.58 -4.13 -18.86
N THR A 562 -14.66 -5.15 -19.72
CA THR A 562 -15.48 -5.05 -20.97
C THR A 562 -16.97 -5.03 -20.69
N LYS A 563 -17.39 -5.49 -19.50
CA LYS A 563 -18.78 -5.54 -19.04
C LYS A 563 -19.20 -4.31 -18.23
N ILE A 564 -18.29 -3.37 -18.01
CA ILE A 564 -18.49 -2.22 -17.14
C ILE A 564 -18.37 -0.94 -17.95
N GLU A 565 -19.26 0.02 -17.71
CA GLU A 565 -19.28 1.29 -18.43
C GLU A 565 -18.10 2.19 -18.04
N ASP A 566 -17.85 2.35 -16.75
CA ASP A 566 -16.67 3.06 -16.21
C ASP A 566 -15.81 2.11 -15.39
N ALA A 567 -14.62 1.82 -15.88
CA ALA A 567 -13.67 0.93 -15.23
C ALA A 567 -13.31 1.36 -13.79
N ARG A 568 -13.54 2.61 -13.41
CA ARG A 568 -13.22 3.14 -12.07
C ARG A 568 -14.32 2.88 -11.05
N GLN A 569 -15.53 2.52 -11.48
CA GLN A 569 -16.66 2.29 -10.56
C GLN A 569 -16.39 1.16 -9.55
N PRO A 570 -15.87 -0.03 -9.94
CA PRO A 570 -15.54 -1.07 -8.97
C PRO A 570 -14.52 -0.62 -7.91
N VAL A 571 -13.62 0.30 -8.28
CA VAL A 571 -12.66 0.88 -7.31
C VAL A 571 -13.40 1.72 -6.29
N MET A 572 -14.37 2.55 -6.70
CA MET A 572 -15.18 3.36 -5.78
C MET A 572 -16.06 2.48 -4.86
N ASP A 573 -16.64 1.42 -5.41
CA ASP A 573 -17.44 0.47 -4.62
C ASP A 573 -16.57 -0.23 -3.56
N TRP A 574 -15.34 -0.60 -3.92
CA TRP A 574 -14.37 -1.15 -3.00
C TRP A 574 -13.93 -0.15 -1.92
N LEU A 575 -13.72 1.14 -2.26
CA LEU A 575 -13.38 2.16 -1.26
C LEU A 575 -14.46 2.29 -0.18
N ARG A 576 -15.74 2.14 -0.54
CA ARG A 576 -16.89 2.20 0.37
C ARG A 576 -17.16 0.91 1.13
N SER A 577 -16.53 -0.18 0.71
CA SER A 577 -16.69 -1.46 1.38
C SER A 577 -16.18 -1.39 2.82
N LYS A 578 -16.91 -2.00 3.73
CA LYS A 578 -16.48 -2.16 5.14
C LYS A 578 -15.20 -2.97 5.27
N ASP A 579 -14.93 -3.82 4.29
CA ASP A 579 -13.74 -4.68 4.24
C ASP A 579 -12.54 -3.97 3.59
N ASN A 580 -12.69 -2.70 3.13
CA ASN A 580 -11.55 -1.95 2.62
C ASN A 580 -10.58 -1.62 3.75
N PRO A 581 -9.33 -2.13 3.71
CA PRO A 581 -8.40 -1.98 4.83
C PRO A 581 -7.68 -0.63 4.87
N TYR A 582 -7.88 0.24 3.88
CA TYR A 582 -7.03 1.43 3.67
C TYR A 582 -7.77 2.75 3.71
N PHE A 583 -8.87 2.90 2.96
CA PHE A 583 -9.47 4.21 2.64
C PHE A 583 -9.82 5.05 3.87
N ALA A 584 -10.61 4.48 4.78
CA ALA A 584 -10.96 5.17 6.03
C ALA A 584 -9.71 5.39 6.91
N LYS A 585 -8.84 4.36 7.03
CA LYS A 585 -7.61 4.45 7.85
C LYS A 585 -6.66 5.53 7.33
N ALA A 586 -6.50 5.65 6.01
CA ALA A 586 -5.65 6.67 5.40
C ALA A 586 -6.13 8.08 5.74
N PHE A 587 -7.43 8.33 5.64
CA PHE A 587 -7.99 9.63 5.97
C PHE A 587 -7.83 9.96 7.46
N VAL A 588 -8.30 9.10 8.36
CA VAL A 588 -8.26 9.37 9.80
C VAL A 588 -6.83 9.47 10.32
N ASN A 589 -5.90 8.69 9.77
CA ASN A 589 -4.48 8.75 10.15
C ASN A 589 -3.83 10.09 9.73
N ARG A 590 -4.16 10.61 8.55
CA ARG A 590 -3.68 11.93 8.10
C ARG A 590 -4.29 13.07 8.90
N VAL A 591 -5.57 12.98 9.25
CA VAL A 591 -6.21 13.93 10.17
C VAL A 591 -5.52 13.88 11.52
N TRP A 592 -5.30 12.70 12.09
CA TRP A 592 -4.56 12.52 13.35
C TRP A 592 -3.17 13.13 13.28
N ALA A 593 -2.40 12.84 12.22
CA ALA A 593 -1.07 13.39 12.02
C ALA A 593 -1.06 14.93 11.93
N ASN A 594 -2.13 15.53 11.40
CA ASN A 594 -2.24 17.00 11.37
C ASN A 594 -2.40 17.61 12.78
N TYR A 595 -3.12 16.94 13.69
CA TYR A 595 -3.31 17.40 15.07
C TYR A 595 -2.08 17.16 15.96
N PHE A 596 -1.42 16.02 15.79
CA PHE A 596 -0.37 15.57 16.71
C PHE A 596 1.04 15.58 16.12
N ASN A 597 1.21 16.01 14.87
CA ASN A 597 2.45 16.00 14.09
C ASN A 597 3.09 14.61 13.87
N VAL A 598 2.42 13.56 14.33
CA VAL A 598 2.81 12.15 14.16
C VAL A 598 1.55 11.36 13.87
N GLY A 599 1.57 10.51 12.86
CA GLY A 599 0.48 9.59 12.56
C GLY A 599 0.37 8.45 13.57
N ILE A 600 -0.80 7.84 13.68
CA ILE A 600 -0.93 6.54 14.37
C ILE A 600 -0.11 5.49 13.60
N VAL A 601 -0.04 5.63 12.29
CA VAL A 601 0.97 5.04 11.40
C VAL A 601 1.85 6.16 10.88
N GLU A 602 3.17 6.06 11.04
CA GLU A 602 4.14 7.08 10.59
C GLU A 602 5.20 6.45 9.67
N PRO A 603 5.45 6.96 8.45
CA PRO A 603 4.77 8.11 7.81
C PRO A 603 3.30 7.85 7.50
N PRO A 604 2.44 8.91 7.47
CA PRO A 604 0.98 8.74 7.31
C PRO A 604 0.52 8.11 5.98
N ASP A 605 1.41 8.02 5.01
CA ASP A 605 1.19 7.48 3.67
C ASP A 605 1.85 6.10 3.45
N ASP A 606 2.18 5.40 4.54
CA ASP A 606 2.83 4.09 4.50
C ASP A 606 2.11 3.06 5.39
N LEU A 607 0.85 2.79 5.03
CA LEU A 607 0.01 1.76 5.69
C LEU A 607 0.42 0.35 5.23
N SER A 608 1.70 0.00 5.35
CA SER A 608 2.20 -1.33 5.00
C SER A 608 2.21 -2.28 6.20
N LEU A 609 2.24 -3.60 5.92
CA LEU A 609 2.27 -4.62 6.97
C LEU A 609 3.54 -4.53 7.85
N ALA A 610 4.65 -4.05 7.28
CA ALA A 610 5.90 -3.84 8.02
C ALA A 610 5.92 -2.53 8.83
N ASN A 611 4.94 -1.65 8.62
CA ASN A 611 4.79 -0.38 9.34
C ASN A 611 3.42 -0.33 10.04
N PRO A 612 3.22 -1.13 11.10
CA PRO A 612 1.94 -1.22 11.78
C PRO A 612 1.65 0.04 12.62
N PRO A 613 0.37 0.27 12.94
CA PRO A 613 -0.02 1.39 13.79
C PRO A 613 0.57 1.26 15.21
N SER A 614 1.04 2.36 15.77
CA SER A 614 1.49 2.48 17.16
C SER A 614 0.36 2.17 18.16
N ASN A 615 -0.89 2.47 17.80
CA ASN A 615 -2.10 2.09 18.52
C ASN A 615 -3.16 1.56 17.53
N ARG A 616 -3.15 0.26 17.30
CA ARG A 616 -4.06 -0.40 16.36
C ARG A 616 -5.52 -0.18 16.70
N ALA A 617 -5.89 -0.36 17.97
CA ALA A 617 -7.27 -0.24 18.41
C ALA A 617 -7.82 1.19 18.20
N LEU A 618 -6.99 2.21 18.39
CA LEU A 618 -7.34 3.61 18.13
C LEU A 618 -7.59 3.87 16.64
N LEU A 619 -6.70 3.39 15.77
CA LEU A 619 -6.86 3.56 14.32
C LEU A 619 -8.11 2.84 13.81
N GLU A 620 -8.37 1.63 14.30
CA GLU A 620 -9.56 0.85 13.93
C GLU A 620 -10.85 1.52 14.42
N TYR A 621 -10.88 2.01 15.66
CA TYR A 621 -12.02 2.75 16.20
C TYR A 621 -12.37 3.98 15.34
N LEU A 622 -11.37 4.82 15.05
CA LEU A 622 -11.57 6.02 14.24
C LEU A 622 -12.00 5.68 12.81
N ALA A 623 -11.36 4.68 12.18
CA ALA A 623 -11.69 4.28 10.82
C ALA A 623 -13.10 3.67 10.71
N GLN A 624 -13.46 2.78 11.63
CA GLN A 624 -14.79 2.18 11.68
C GLN A 624 -15.86 3.23 11.95
N GLY A 625 -15.68 4.09 12.96
CA GLY A 625 -16.60 5.17 13.26
C GLY A 625 -16.79 6.13 12.09
N PHE A 626 -15.71 6.45 11.35
CA PHE A 626 -15.80 7.28 10.15
C PHE A 626 -16.71 6.65 9.08
N VAL A 627 -16.59 5.34 8.83
CA VAL A 627 -17.48 4.62 7.91
C VAL A 627 -18.91 4.58 8.42
N GLU A 628 -19.12 4.28 9.71
CA GLU A 628 -20.45 4.18 10.33
C GLU A 628 -21.22 5.52 10.34
N HIS A 629 -20.48 6.64 10.39
CA HIS A 629 -21.06 7.99 10.27
C HIS A 629 -21.10 8.51 8.83
N GLY A 630 -21.07 7.60 7.82
CA GLY A 630 -21.25 7.95 6.42
C GLY A 630 -20.12 8.80 5.84
N PHE A 631 -18.89 8.59 6.29
CA PHE A 631 -17.70 9.34 5.89
C PHE A 631 -17.78 10.84 6.20
N ASP A 632 -18.44 11.21 7.31
CA ASP A 632 -18.51 12.59 7.82
C ASP A 632 -17.14 13.05 8.35
N MET A 633 -16.47 13.94 7.59
CA MET A 633 -15.17 14.48 8.00
C MET A 633 -15.24 15.23 9.33
N GLN A 634 -16.32 15.99 9.58
CA GLN A 634 -16.48 16.73 10.82
C GLN A 634 -16.64 15.82 12.04
N TRP A 635 -17.18 14.59 11.86
CA TRP A 635 -17.23 13.60 12.93
C TRP A 635 -15.83 13.26 13.45
N VAL A 636 -14.86 13.02 12.55
CA VAL A 636 -13.47 12.71 12.94
C VAL A 636 -12.87 13.86 13.75
N HIS A 637 -13.11 15.09 13.33
CA HIS A 637 -12.63 16.28 14.05
C HIS A 637 -13.27 16.42 15.43
N ARG A 638 -14.59 16.17 15.55
CA ARG A 638 -15.29 16.17 16.85
C ARG A 638 -14.71 15.15 17.81
N GLU A 639 -14.51 13.92 17.33
CA GLU A 639 -13.93 12.84 18.15
C GLU A 639 -12.56 13.23 18.69
N ILE A 640 -11.68 13.73 17.84
CA ILE A 640 -10.31 14.09 18.23
C ILE A 640 -10.33 15.33 19.16
N CYS A 641 -11.03 16.40 18.78
CA CYS A 641 -10.98 17.67 19.53
C CYS A 641 -11.69 17.61 20.89
N ASN A 642 -12.66 16.71 21.08
CA ASN A 642 -13.34 16.49 22.37
C ASN A 642 -12.57 15.49 23.27
N SER A 643 -11.52 14.83 22.78
CA SER A 643 -10.66 13.99 23.61
C SER A 643 -9.77 14.82 24.53
N ARG A 644 -9.24 14.19 25.58
CA ARG A 644 -8.41 14.81 26.60
C ARG A 644 -7.05 15.31 26.04
#